data_d2453ecf0f9ee6993050ee9deb42f162
#
_entry.id   d2453ecf0f9ee6993050ee9deb42f162
#
_cell.length_a   1.000
_cell.length_b   1.000
_cell.length_c   1.000
_cell.angle_alpha   90.00
_cell.angle_beta   90.00
_cell.angle_gamma   90.00
#
_symmetry.space_group_name_H-M   'P 1'
#
loop_
_entity.id
_entity.type
_entity.pdbx_description
1 polymer ?
#
loop_
_entity_poly.entity_id
_entity_poly.type
_entity_poly.pdbx_seq_one_letter_code
_entity_poly.pdbx_strand_id
1 'polypeptide(L)'
;QSVCLPAQSVIAGRITDTDSLPLAGAAILLLNPAESTYLTGVVSGSDGRFEIVNLKPAGYILSFSMMGFKKVNRAQQVGQNTVNELGDIDLEEDTDQLSAVTVTGKRPPVKVEPGKMTINLSAALLSTDGNILDALRKLPGVIVRDDGSIMLNGKSGANVLIDGKVTYLSGENLLNYLRSIPTESVENIELISQPSSKYDASGGSGIINIQKKRIREQGIQLAVSSGLERGKRTRGNEAITLNFRRNKWNMYAGYSSYWGKDFIELSVSGHYLNPATSEPLELRKDFVSNIDRQYSGHSIKTGVDYDISDKIMAGTYVSSNWLNRNKNELTVSDFFNKNKTKSDSTLTALSIPHYTYTNITGGANIVYKFTETGKWDAAFDYQLFNQENDQLLKSFFQTDIRPLKEDTLHGKTTGDIKIYSGQTNVSYDISEKFGITAGGKSVFVHIGSNALYKNRIAGHWKEDNNLSRNFTYRENINAGYIQLNAKWSSRFSTETGLRVEQTNTKSRYNLTTKDSLSGKNYIHLFPVVMMQYQLSDNHSLSMLYGRRIVRPDYRSMNPFVEVRDQFLYEQGNTTLKPELIDNIELSWLLRKRYSFNAFYSHRKNPVSLSFRVEDNSRVLIMPLNLSANNSFGLRIGINNLQPFNGWTTHINSSLTYKQFDWMIPGKTFTNEVITPMIHISNQFALPYGWSGEANGFYSGDMIEGQTRIEPLWTISLGVRKNLLKDKFSLYIYAHDVFHSNRPRVSVDSNYLYYTSRERNDSRMIGISLGYRFNRGKEIKKSQNDNRIEESKRIGL
;
A
#
# COMPACT_ATOMS: atom_id res chain seq x y z
N GLN A 1 -36.36 13.57 -59.78
CA GLN A 1 -34.93 13.70 -59.55
C GLN A 1 -34.40 12.33 -59.08
N SER A 2 -33.72 11.60 -59.97
CA SER A 2 -33.02 10.39 -59.65
C SER A 2 -31.81 10.76 -58.79
N VAL A 3 -31.79 10.35 -57.54
CA VAL A 3 -30.62 10.41 -56.69
C VAL A 3 -29.65 9.34 -57.17
N CYS A 4 -28.60 9.77 -57.90
CA CYS A 4 -27.48 8.90 -58.26
C CYS A 4 -26.66 8.66 -57.00
N LEU A 5 -26.73 7.48 -56.39
CA LEU A 5 -25.83 7.02 -55.34
C LEU A 5 -24.41 6.95 -55.94
N PRO A 6 -23.38 7.47 -55.29
CA PRO A 6 -22.01 7.35 -55.77
C PRO A 6 -21.64 5.86 -55.78
N ALA A 7 -21.24 5.34 -56.95
CA ALA A 7 -20.72 3.99 -57.08
C ALA A 7 -19.42 3.89 -56.22
N GLN A 8 -19.37 2.95 -55.34
CA GLN A 8 -18.30 2.75 -54.35
C GLN A 8 -17.35 1.67 -54.86
N SER A 9 -16.05 1.90 -54.66
CA SER A 9 -15.05 0.92 -55.06
C SER A 9 -15.02 -0.29 -54.10
N VAL A 10 -14.83 -1.47 -54.68
CA VAL A 10 -14.91 -2.75 -53.99
C VAL A 10 -13.66 -3.59 -54.32
N ILE A 11 -13.16 -4.32 -53.32
CA ILE A 11 -12.17 -5.40 -53.51
C ILE A 11 -12.86 -6.71 -53.11
N ALA A 12 -12.85 -7.67 -54.03
CA ALA A 12 -13.40 -9.01 -53.81
C ALA A 12 -12.39 -10.09 -54.20
N GLY A 13 -12.56 -11.28 -53.66
CA GLY A 13 -11.70 -12.43 -53.93
C GLY A 13 -12.12 -13.67 -53.17
N ARG A 14 -11.34 -14.73 -53.29
CA ARG A 14 -11.58 -16.00 -52.61
C ARG A 14 -10.27 -16.49 -51.99
N ILE A 15 -10.34 -16.98 -50.76
CA ILE A 15 -9.19 -17.55 -50.06
C ILE A 15 -9.27 -19.07 -50.15
N THR A 16 -8.21 -19.68 -50.61
CA THR A 16 -8.06 -21.13 -50.78
C THR A 16 -6.79 -21.64 -50.11
N ASP A 17 -6.73 -22.94 -49.88
CA ASP A 17 -5.46 -23.62 -49.56
C ASP A 17 -4.74 -24.03 -50.87
N THR A 18 -3.57 -24.65 -50.73
CA THR A 18 -2.77 -25.15 -51.86
C THR A 18 -3.45 -26.25 -52.71
N ASP A 19 -4.49 -26.87 -52.17
CA ASP A 19 -5.34 -27.87 -52.86
C ASP A 19 -6.62 -27.23 -53.44
N SER A 20 -6.71 -25.87 -53.51
CA SER A 20 -7.84 -25.08 -54.01
C SER A 20 -9.14 -25.27 -53.20
N LEU A 21 -9.09 -25.78 -51.97
CA LEU A 21 -10.22 -25.87 -51.05
C LEU A 21 -10.47 -24.51 -50.38
N PRO A 22 -11.75 -24.09 -50.28
CA PRO A 22 -12.06 -22.79 -49.71
C PRO A 22 -11.74 -22.72 -48.21
N LEU A 23 -11.09 -21.67 -47.78
CA LEU A 23 -10.75 -21.41 -46.40
C LEU A 23 -11.76 -20.44 -45.77
N ALA A 24 -12.65 -20.95 -44.93
CA ALA A 24 -13.66 -20.18 -44.20
C ALA A 24 -13.08 -19.57 -42.93
N GLY A 25 -13.37 -18.28 -42.68
CA GLY A 25 -12.90 -17.57 -41.45
C GLY A 25 -11.47 -17.04 -41.53
N ALA A 26 -10.86 -17.02 -42.73
CA ALA A 26 -9.58 -16.32 -42.93
C ALA A 26 -9.79 -14.79 -42.74
N ALA A 27 -8.90 -14.14 -42.05
CA ALA A 27 -8.94 -12.69 -41.82
C ALA A 27 -8.24 -11.92 -42.96
N ILE A 28 -8.95 -10.98 -43.57
CA ILE A 28 -8.46 -10.09 -44.60
C ILE A 28 -8.41 -8.68 -44.05
N LEU A 29 -7.21 -8.13 -43.83
CA LEU A 29 -6.99 -6.81 -43.28
C LEU A 29 -6.53 -5.85 -44.35
N LEU A 30 -7.14 -4.66 -44.42
CA LEU A 30 -6.73 -3.56 -45.27
C LEU A 30 -5.83 -2.61 -44.50
N LEU A 31 -4.63 -2.38 -45.00
CA LEU A 31 -3.60 -1.56 -44.36
C LEU A 31 -3.22 -0.36 -45.22
N ASN A 32 -2.85 0.75 -44.58
CA ASN A 32 -2.24 1.89 -45.26
C ASN A 32 -0.80 1.53 -45.69
N PRO A 33 -0.43 1.69 -46.97
CA PRO A 33 0.90 1.28 -47.47
C PRO A 33 2.05 2.12 -46.87
N ALA A 34 1.79 3.40 -46.46
CA ALA A 34 2.82 4.30 -45.92
C ALA A 34 3.20 3.98 -44.47
N GLU A 35 2.23 3.56 -43.66
CA GLU A 35 2.39 3.38 -42.21
C GLU A 35 2.10 1.95 -41.73
N SER A 36 1.64 1.07 -42.63
CA SER A 36 1.12 -0.29 -42.30
C SER A 36 0.07 -0.27 -41.18
N THR A 37 -0.66 0.86 -41.04
CA THR A 37 -1.73 1.00 -40.04
C THR A 37 -3.01 0.32 -40.53
N TYR A 38 -3.75 -0.28 -39.62
CA TYR A 38 -5.02 -0.94 -39.89
C TYR A 38 -6.11 0.09 -40.25
N LEU A 39 -6.81 -0.14 -41.38
CA LEU A 39 -7.91 0.68 -41.86
C LEU A 39 -9.28 0.01 -41.65
N THR A 40 -9.43 -1.20 -42.18
CA THR A 40 -10.63 -2.04 -42.05
C THR A 40 -10.29 -3.50 -42.31
N GLY A 41 -11.23 -4.42 -42.12
CA GLY A 41 -11.01 -5.82 -42.41
C GLY A 41 -12.31 -6.61 -42.43
N VAL A 42 -12.29 -7.74 -43.14
CA VAL A 42 -13.38 -8.69 -43.24
C VAL A 42 -12.86 -10.11 -42.99
N VAL A 43 -13.75 -11.06 -42.84
CA VAL A 43 -13.43 -12.49 -42.81
C VAL A 43 -14.06 -13.23 -44.02
N SER A 44 -13.39 -14.26 -44.54
CA SER A 44 -13.93 -15.09 -45.64
C SER A 44 -15.15 -15.87 -45.19
N GLY A 45 -16.12 -15.98 -46.06
CA GLY A 45 -17.32 -16.80 -45.90
C GLY A 45 -17.04 -18.31 -45.94
N SER A 46 -18.07 -19.12 -45.78
CA SER A 46 -17.98 -20.58 -45.84
C SER A 46 -17.48 -21.13 -47.18
N ASP A 47 -17.61 -20.34 -48.25
CA ASP A 47 -17.12 -20.63 -49.59
C ASP A 47 -15.75 -20.01 -49.91
N GLY A 48 -15.08 -19.43 -48.88
CA GLY A 48 -13.80 -18.75 -48.98
C GLY A 48 -13.90 -17.34 -49.55
N ARG A 49 -15.03 -16.83 -49.97
CA ARG A 49 -15.18 -15.52 -50.58
C ARG A 49 -15.17 -14.41 -49.56
N PHE A 50 -14.64 -13.25 -49.97
CA PHE A 50 -14.66 -12.02 -49.17
C PHE A 50 -14.92 -10.81 -50.07
N GLU A 51 -15.44 -9.73 -49.46
CA GLU A 51 -15.69 -8.47 -50.12
C GLU A 51 -15.46 -7.30 -49.17
N ILE A 52 -14.69 -6.32 -49.60
CA ILE A 52 -14.44 -5.09 -48.86
C ILE A 52 -15.02 -3.92 -49.68
N VAL A 53 -16.04 -3.29 -49.16
CA VAL A 53 -16.81 -2.24 -49.84
C VAL A 53 -16.46 -0.86 -49.30
N ASN A 54 -16.93 0.20 -49.97
CA ASN A 54 -16.80 1.59 -49.53
C ASN A 54 -15.34 2.11 -49.50
N LEU A 55 -14.52 1.66 -50.45
CA LEU A 55 -13.11 2.06 -50.51
C LEU A 55 -12.93 3.38 -51.29
N LYS A 56 -12.03 4.19 -50.83
CA LYS A 56 -11.58 5.41 -51.52
C LYS A 56 -10.50 5.05 -52.53
N PRO A 57 -10.41 5.77 -53.67
CA PRO A 57 -9.31 5.59 -54.61
C PRO A 57 -7.94 5.82 -53.94
N ALA A 58 -7.16 4.75 -53.74
CA ALA A 58 -5.80 4.79 -53.12
C ALA A 58 -5.09 3.45 -53.33
N GLY A 59 -3.80 3.43 -53.04
CA GLY A 59 -3.04 2.20 -52.88
C GLY A 59 -3.27 1.61 -51.46
N TYR A 60 -3.44 0.29 -51.40
CA TYR A 60 -3.66 -0.45 -50.15
C TYR A 60 -2.76 -1.68 -50.09
N ILE A 61 -2.48 -2.15 -48.88
CA ILE A 61 -1.91 -3.48 -48.66
C ILE A 61 -3.00 -4.36 -48.05
N LEU A 62 -3.31 -5.45 -48.71
CA LEU A 62 -4.19 -6.50 -48.22
C LEU A 62 -3.33 -7.55 -47.52
N SER A 63 -3.70 -7.87 -46.30
CA SER A 63 -3.01 -8.89 -45.48
C SER A 63 -3.97 -10.04 -45.19
N PHE A 64 -3.70 -11.20 -45.76
CA PHE A 64 -4.44 -12.42 -45.63
C PHE A 64 -3.81 -13.31 -44.58
N SER A 65 -4.59 -13.76 -43.60
CA SER A 65 -4.07 -14.60 -42.50
C SER A 65 -5.14 -15.56 -41.98
N MET A 66 -4.74 -16.81 -41.74
CA MET A 66 -5.54 -17.84 -41.08
C MET A 66 -4.65 -18.67 -40.16
N MET A 67 -5.22 -19.18 -39.06
CA MET A 67 -4.51 -20.04 -38.14
C MET A 67 -4.08 -21.35 -38.80
N GLY A 68 -2.80 -21.64 -38.79
CA GLY A 68 -2.21 -22.82 -39.45
C GLY A 68 -1.71 -22.54 -40.86
N PHE A 69 -1.80 -21.30 -41.37
CA PHE A 69 -1.35 -20.91 -42.69
C PHE A 69 -0.36 -19.73 -42.63
N LYS A 70 0.57 -19.66 -43.57
CA LYS A 70 1.51 -18.55 -43.75
C LYS A 70 0.75 -17.28 -44.13
N LYS A 71 1.13 -16.17 -43.55
CA LYS A 71 0.53 -14.86 -43.85
C LYS A 71 1.00 -14.38 -45.23
N VAL A 72 0.05 -13.94 -46.06
CA VAL A 72 0.30 -13.38 -47.38
C VAL A 72 -0.07 -11.90 -47.39
N ASN A 73 0.78 -11.05 -47.96
CA ASN A 73 0.49 -9.63 -48.16
C ASN A 73 0.51 -9.32 -49.67
N ARG A 74 -0.50 -8.56 -50.13
CA ARG A 74 -0.64 -8.15 -51.54
C ARG A 74 -0.95 -6.67 -51.64
N ALA A 75 -0.15 -5.91 -52.39
CA ALA A 75 -0.47 -4.52 -52.70
C ALA A 75 -1.54 -4.44 -53.79
N GLN A 76 -2.53 -3.57 -53.60
CA GLN A 76 -3.63 -3.38 -54.57
C GLN A 76 -3.91 -1.87 -54.71
N GLN A 77 -3.98 -1.45 -55.99
CA GLN A 77 -4.41 -0.11 -56.35
C GLN A 77 -5.90 -0.12 -56.62
N VAL A 78 -6.62 0.76 -55.95
CA VAL A 78 -8.08 0.90 -56.11
C VAL A 78 -8.36 2.23 -56.87
N GLY A 79 -8.99 2.12 -57.99
CA GLY A 79 -9.48 3.25 -58.78
C GLY A 79 -10.84 3.80 -58.33
N GLN A 80 -11.35 4.83 -58.98
CA GLN A 80 -12.65 5.38 -58.66
C GLN A 80 -13.75 4.54 -59.29
N ASN A 81 -14.73 4.09 -58.51
CA ASN A 81 -15.85 3.27 -58.94
C ASN A 81 -15.45 1.95 -59.62
N THR A 82 -14.40 1.28 -59.10
CA THR A 82 -13.89 0.01 -59.66
C THR A 82 -14.24 -1.16 -58.78
N VAL A 83 -14.59 -2.28 -59.38
CA VAL A 83 -14.62 -3.60 -58.73
C VAL A 83 -13.27 -4.26 -59.02
N ASN A 84 -12.48 -4.51 -58.00
CA ASN A 84 -11.17 -5.14 -58.08
C ASN A 84 -11.31 -6.61 -57.63
N GLU A 85 -11.48 -7.52 -58.59
CA GLU A 85 -11.47 -8.95 -58.33
C GLU A 85 -10.04 -9.47 -58.28
N LEU A 86 -9.64 -10.04 -57.14
CA LEU A 86 -8.27 -10.53 -56.90
C LEU A 86 -8.11 -12.00 -57.32
N GLY A 87 -9.21 -12.68 -57.65
CA GLY A 87 -9.20 -14.13 -57.90
C GLY A 87 -8.97 -14.97 -56.66
N ASP A 88 -8.48 -16.18 -56.84
CA ASP A 88 -8.12 -17.07 -55.76
C ASP A 88 -6.78 -16.66 -55.15
N ILE A 89 -6.70 -16.68 -53.83
CA ILE A 89 -5.52 -16.36 -53.04
C ILE A 89 -5.18 -17.58 -52.20
N ASP A 90 -4.13 -18.29 -52.59
CA ASP A 90 -3.70 -19.50 -51.94
C ASP A 90 -2.88 -19.20 -50.69
N LEU A 91 -3.25 -19.78 -49.57
CA LEU A 91 -2.48 -19.75 -48.32
C LEU A 91 -1.78 -21.12 -48.17
N GLU A 92 -0.45 -21.10 -48.02
CA GLU A 92 0.34 -22.30 -47.70
C GLU A 92 0.21 -22.65 -46.23
N GLU A 93 0.07 -23.95 -45.92
CA GLU A 93 0.14 -24.43 -44.54
C GLU A 93 1.48 -24.06 -43.89
N ASP A 94 1.42 -23.54 -42.69
CA ASP A 94 2.61 -23.20 -41.87
C ASP A 94 2.96 -24.41 -41.00
N THR A 95 3.87 -25.25 -41.50
CA THR A 95 4.39 -26.43 -40.79
C THR A 95 5.43 -26.09 -39.75
N ASP A 96 5.95 -24.84 -39.70
CA ASP A 96 6.79 -24.36 -38.62
C ASP A 96 5.95 -24.01 -37.39
N GLN A 97 6.27 -24.63 -36.25
CA GLN A 97 5.56 -24.51 -34.96
C GLN A 97 5.05 -23.10 -34.70
N LEU A 98 3.77 -22.98 -34.54
CA LEU A 98 3.04 -21.82 -34.06
C LEU A 98 3.78 -21.14 -32.88
N SER A 99 4.62 -20.18 -33.17
CA SER A 99 4.90 -19.12 -32.20
C SER A 99 3.60 -18.34 -32.05
N ALA A 100 2.87 -18.64 -30.99
CA ALA A 100 1.68 -17.89 -30.65
C ALA A 100 1.99 -16.40 -30.72
N VAL A 101 1.36 -15.67 -31.64
CA VAL A 101 1.34 -14.20 -31.59
C VAL A 101 0.51 -13.86 -30.36
N THR A 102 1.16 -13.86 -29.23
CA THR A 102 0.60 -13.34 -28.01
C THR A 102 0.50 -11.83 -28.22
N VAL A 103 -0.70 -11.33 -28.54
CA VAL A 103 -1.01 -9.91 -28.41
C VAL A 103 -0.98 -9.61 -26.92
N THR A 104 0.22 -9.41 -26.40
CA THR A 104 0.45 -8.88 -25.05
C THR A 104 0.10 -7.40 -25.11
N GLY A 105 -1.18 -7.09 -24.96
CA GLY A 105 -1.57 -5.74 -24.60
C GLY A 105 -0.83 -5.39 -23.31
N LYS A 106 0.19 -4.53 -23.39
CA LYS A 106 0.93 -4.07 -22.20
C LYS A 106 -0.08 -3.45 -21.26
N ARG A 107 -0.29 -4.06 -20.10
CA ARG A 107 -1.16 -3.49 -19.06
C ARG A 107 -0.61 -2.12 -18.69
N PRO A 108 -1.44 -1.08 -18.60
CA PRO A 108 -0.96 0.23 -18.20
C PRO A 108 -0.33 0.16 -16.80
N PRO A 109 0.76 0.92 -16.54
CA PRO A 109 1.41 0.96 -15.22
C PRO A 109 0.44 1.37 -14.12
N VAL A 110 -0.45 2.29 -14.40
CA VAL A 110 -1.46 2.82 -13.47
C VAL A 110 -2.83 2.77 -14.12
N LYS A 111 -3.81 2.16 -13.41
CA LYS A 111 -5.23 2.18 -13.77
C LYS A 111 -5.98 2.98 -12.71
N VAL A 112 -6.76 3.97 -13.12
CA VAL A 112 -7.57 4.80 -12.23
C VAL A 112 -9.04 4.46 -12.45
N GLU A 113 -9.74 4.21 -11.35
CA GLU A 113 -11.18 3.96 -11.26
C GLU A 113 -11.73 4.84 -10.12
N PRO A 114 -13.03 5.12 -10.07
CA PRO A 114 -13.61 5.86 -8.95
C PRO A 114 -13.27 5.23 -7.60
N GLY A 115 -12.71 6.02 -6.69
CA GLY A 115 -12.31 5.56 -5.36
C GLY A 115 -11.14 4.56 -5.30
N LYS A 116 -10.54 4.18 -6.45
CA LYS A 116 -9.50 3.15 -6.52
C LYS A 116 -8.43 3.47 -7.57
N MET A 117 -7.18 3.31 -7.21
CA MET A 117 -6.04 3.32 -8.13
C MET A 117 -5.32 1.98 -8.04
N THR A 118 -5.10 1.33 -9.16
CA THR A 118 -4.34 0.07 -9.23
C THR A 118 -3.01 0.31 -9.93
N ILE A 119 -1.92 -0.01 -9.26
CA ILE A 119 -0.56 0.10 -9.77
C ILE A 119 -0.05 -1.31 -10.08
N ASN A 120 0.28 -1.57 -11.35
CA ASN A 120 0.92 -2.81 -11.77
C ASN A 120 2.42 -2.68 -11.57
N LEU A 121 2.98 -3.41 -10.60
CA LEU A 121 4.40 -3.27 -10.22
C LEU A 121 5.35 -3.62 -11.36
N SER A 122 5.03 -4.63 -12.15
CA SER A 122 5.89 -5.04 -13.28
C SER A 122 5.91 -3.99 -14.38
N ALA A 123 4.76 -3.39 -14.70
CA ALA A 123 4.65 -2.35 -15.73
C ALA A 123 5.17 -0.98 -15.23
N ALA A 124 5.08 -0.70 -13.95
CA ALA A 124 5.55 0.54 -13.32
C ALA A 124 7.04 0.53 -12.96
N LEU A 125 7.81 -0.48 -13.42
CA LEU A 125 9.24 -0.67 -13.11
C LEU A 125 9.57 -0.82 -11.60
N LEU A 126 8.55 -0.87 -10.74
CA LEU A 126 8.72 -1.03 -9.28
C LEU A 126 9.01 -2.47 -8.84
N SER A 127 8.95 -3.43 -9.75
CA SER A 127 9.13 -4.86 -9.42
C SER A 127 10.55 -5.25 -9.01
N THR A 128 11.51 -4.35 -9.10
CA THR A 128 12.92 -4.56 -8.72
C THR A 128 13.37 -3.73 -7.53
N ASP A 129 12.44 -3.05 -6.86
CA ASP A 129 12.74 -2.21 -5.69
C ASP A 129 13.18 -3.00 -4.42
N GLY A 130 13.40 -4.28 -4.54
CA GLY A 130 13.77 -5.15 -3.44
C GLY A 130 12.57 -5.53 -2.58
N ASN A 131 11.92 -4.61 -1.90
CA ASN A 131 10.81 -4.88 -1.00
C ASN A 131 9.62 -3.92 -1.16
N ILE A 132 8.47 -4.33 -0.61
CA ILE A 132 7.22 -3.56 -0.76
C ILE A 132 7.25 -2.22 0.00
N LEU A 133 8.00 -2.09 1.10
CA LEU A 133 8.10 -0.82 1.81
C LEU A 133 8.69 0.27 0.91
N ASP A 134 9.76 -0.05 0.19
CA ASP A 134 10.42 0.89 -0.70
C ASP A 134 9.55 1.21 -1.93
N ALA A 135 8.83 0.21 -2.45
CA ALA A 135 7.83 0.43 -3.49
C ALA A 135 6.71 1.37 -3.03
N LEU A 136 6.16 1.17 -1.82
CA LEU A 136 5.10 2.03 -1.27
C LEU A 136 5.52 3.49 -1.12
N ARG A 137 6.78 3.74 -0.73
CA ARG A 137 7.33 5.11 -0.61
C ARG A 137 7.39 5.87 -1.95
N LYS A 138 7.37 5.15 -3.07
CA LYS A 138 7.37 5.70 -4.43
C LYS A 138 5.97 5.85 -5.03
N LEU A 139 4.92 5.34 -4.35
CA LEU A 139 3.57 5.39 -4.87
C LEU A 139 2.93 6.76 -4.71
N PRO A 140 2.15 7.21 -5.70
CA PRO A 140 1.46 8.48 -5.62
C PRO A 140 0.43 8.50 -4.47
N GLY A 141 0.45 9.56 -3.68
CA GLY A 141 -0.46 9.76 -2.55
C GLY A 141 -0.18 8.90 -1.33
N VAL A 142 0.88 8.09 -1.31
CA VAL A 142 1.30 7.29 -0.16
C VAL A 142 2.47 7.98 0.55
N ILE A 143 2.35 8.20 1.85
CA ILE A 143 3.46 8.63 2.71
C ILE A 143 3.62 7.59 3.80
N VAL A 144 4.80 6.99 3.87
CA VAL A 144 5.18 6.05 4.93
C VAL A 144 6.13 6.77 5.88
N ARG A 145 5.69 6.95 7.12
CA ARG A 145 6.48 7.60 8.18
C ARG A 145 7.36 6.58 8.90
N ASP A 146 8.39 7.05 9.55
CA ASP A 146 9.33 6.18 10.28
C ASP A 146 8.73 5.59 11.57
N ASP A 147 7.65 6.18 12.09
CA ASP A 147 6.84 5.61 13.17
C ASP A 147 5.92 4.45 12.71
N GLY A 148 5.93 4.12 11.41
CA GLY A 148 5.11 3.08 10.79
C GLY A 148 3.69 3.49 10.48
N SER A 149 3.32 4.75 10.70
CA SER A 149 2.05 5.26 10.23
C SER A 149 2.08 5.47 8.72
N ILE A 150 0.98 5.08 8.06
CA ILE A 150 0.83 5.25 6.61
C ILE A 150 -0.32 6.21 6.34
N MET A 151 -0.01 7.24 5.55
CA MET A 151 -1.00 8.18 5.05
C MET A 151 -1.35 7.82 3.60
N LEU A 152 -2.62 7.95 3.27
CA LEU A 152 -3.12 7.80 1.90
C LEU A 152 -3.85 9.08 1.49
N ASN A 153 -3.38 9.70 0.41
CA ASN A 153 -3.98 10.93 -0.12
C ASN A 153 -4.08 12.08 0.91
N GLY A 154 -3.03 12.27 1.73
CA GLY A 154 -2.96 13.32 2.75
C GLY A 154 -3.72 13.03 4.05
N LYS A 155 -4.40 11.87 4.16
CA LYS A 155 -5.15 11.44 5.35
C LYS A 155 -4.37 10.34 6.08
N SER A 156 -4.29 10.41 7.41
CA SER A 156 -3.64 9.41 8.26
C SER A 156 -4.54 8.19 8.52
N GLY A 157 -3.93 7.03 8.80
CA GLY A 157 -4.65 5.81 9.22
C GLY A 157 -5.09 4.92 8.06
N ALA A 158 -4.26 4.76 7.02
CA ALA A 158 -4.48 3.74 5.99
C ALA A 158 -4.21 2.34 6.55
N ASN A 159 -5.09 1.39 6.24
CA ASN A 159 -4.88 -0.02 6.54
C ASN A 159 -4.14 -0.72 5.40
N VAL A 160 -3.19 -1.59 5.77
CA VAL A 160 -2.50 -2.45 4.81
C VAL A 160 -3.11 -3.85 4.82
N LEU A 161 -3.51 -4.31 3.65
CA LEU A 161 -4.03 -5.64 3.41
C LEU A 161 -3.08 -6.41 2.48
N ILE A 162 -3.01 -7.72 2.68
CA ILE A 162 -2.35 -8.65 1.77
C ILE A 162 -3.41 -9.60 1.22
N ASP A 163 -3.59 -9.61 -0.10
CA ASP A 163 -4.63 -10.39 -0.79
C ASP A 163 -6.03 -10.17 -0.19
N GLY A 164 -6.34 -8.93 0.21
CA GLY A 164 -7.62 -8.56 0.82
C GLY A 164 -7.76 -8.85 2.32
N LYS A 165 -6.74 -9.42 2.99
CA LYS A 165 -6.74 -9.73 4.43
C LYS A 165 -5.97 -8.67 5.21
N VAL A 166 -6.54 -8.19 6.33
CA VAL A 166 -5.90 -7.20 7.21
C VAL A 166 -4.65 -7.80 7.86
N THR A 167 -3.56 -7.03 7.91
CA THR A 167 -2.30 -7.48 8.53
C THR A 167 -2.34 -7.44 10.06
N TYR A 168 -3.22 -6.64 10.67
CA TYR A 168 -3.29 -6.34 12.12
C TYR A 168 -1.98 -5.83 12.73
N LEU A 169 -1.05 -5.39 11.88
CA LEU A 169 0.24 -4.83 12.27
C LEU A 169 0.18 -3.30 12.22
N SER A 170 0.88 -2.64 13.11
CA SER A 170 1.07 -1.19 13.15
C SER A 170 2.51 -0.84 13.51
N GLY A 171 2.87 0.44 13.37
CA GLY A 171 4.17 0.93 13.77
C GLY A 171 5.33 0.23 13.06
N GLU A 172 6.44 0.08 13.75
CA GLU A 172 7.64 -0.59 13.22
C GLU A 172 7.39 -2.05 12.79
N ASN A 173 6.47 -2.76 13.44
CA ASN A 173 6.14 -4.14 13.08
C ASN A 173 5.54 -4.23 11.67
N LEU A 174 4.71 -3.26 11.29
CA LEU A 174 4.19 -3.14 9.92
C LEU A 174 5.32 -2.84 8.93
N LEU A 175 6.20 -1.88 9.23
CA LEU A 175 7.33 -1.54 8.37
C LEU A 175 8.24 -2.76 8.14
N ASN A 176 8.56 -3.49 9.20
CA ASN A 176 9.40 -4.68 9.12
C ASN A 176 8.75 -5.78 8.30
N TYR A 177 7.44 -5.99 8.47
CA TYR A 177 6.68 -6.92 7.65
C TYR A 177 6.68 -6.54 6.17
N LEU A 178 6.49 -5.25 5.84
CA LEU A 178 6.54 -4.76 4.46
C LEU A 178 7.94 -4.88 3.84
N ARG A 179 9.01 -4.69 4.62
CA ARG A 179 10.40 -4.96 4.18
C ARG A 179 10.61 -6.45 3.86
N SER A 180 9.92 -7.34 4.55
CA SER A 180 10.04 -8.78 4.31
C SER A 180 9.34 -9.28 3.05
N ILE A 181 8.51 -8.45 2.38
CA ILE A 181 7.78 -8.84 1.17
C ILE A 181 8.56 -8.37 -0.06
N PRO A 182 9.09 -9.31 -0.88
CA PRO A 182 9.76 -8.96 -2.13
C PRO A 182 8.76 -8.38 -3.13
N THR A 183 9.11 -7.27 -3.79
CA THR A 183 8.26 -6.67 -4.84
C THR A 183 7.98 -7.63 -5.99
N GLU A 184 8.91 -8.52 -6.30
CA GLU A 184 8.74 -9.54 -7.33
C GLU A 184 7.61 -10.53 -7.06
N SER A 185 7.25 -10.73 -5.78
CA SER A 185 6.14 -11.60 -5.37
C SER A 185 4.76 -10.94 -5.53
N VAL A 186 4.72 -9.64 -5.87
CA VAL A 186 3.49 -8.84 -5.93
C VAL A 186 3.14 -8.53 -7.38
N GLU A 187 1.86 -8.65 -7.74
CA GLU A 187 1.31 -8.31 -9.05
C GLU A 187 0.89 -6.84 -9.10
N ASN A 188 0.04 -6.43 -8.15
CA ASN A 188 -0.53 -5.10 -8.10
C ASN A 188 -0.54 -4.56 -6.65
N ILE A 189 -0.53 -3.23 -6.53
CA ILE A 189 -0.91 -2.53 -5.32
C ILE A 189 -2.16 -1.72 -5.64
N GLU A 190 -3.22 -1.93 -4.86
CA GLU A 190 -4.46 -1.17 -4.96
C GLU A 190 -4.50 -0.12 -3.85
N LEU A 191 -4.67 1.14 -4.23
CA LEU A 191 -4.92 2.25 -3.32
C LEU A 191 -6.42 2.54 -3.38
N ILE A 192 -7.16 2.19 -2.32
CA ILE A 192 -8.62 2.28 -2.26
C ILE A 192 -8.98 3.35 -1.25
N SER A 193 -9.44 4.52 -1.72
CA SER A 193 -9.83 5.64 -0.86
C SER A 193 -11.16 5.41 -0.15
N GLN A 194 -12.08 4.69 -0.80
CA GLN A 194 -13.40 4.32 -0.24
C GLN A 194 -13.64 2.82 -0.45
N PRO A 195 -13.24 1.99 0.51
CA PRO A 195 -13.47 0.55 0.44
C PRO A 195 -14.96 0.20 0.60
N SER A 196 -15.42 -0.81 -0.13
CA SER A 196 -16.78 -1.32 -0.03
C SER A 196 -17.08 -1.98 1.31
N SER A 197 -18.36 -2.27 1.60
CA SER A 197 -18.81 -2.87 2.87
C SER A 197 -18.23 -4.26 3.16
N LYS A 198 -17.73 -4.96 2.14
CA LYS A 198 -17.03 -6.23 2.25
C LYS A 198 -15.74 -6.12 3.07
N TYR A 199 -15.04 -4.98 2.98
CA TYR A 199 -13.83 -4.74 3.74
C TYR A 199 -14.16 -4.34 5.18
N ASP A 200 -13.23 -4.59 6.10
CA ASP A 200 -13.35 -4.10 7.48
C ASP A 200 -13.59 -2.60 7.51
N ALA A 201 -14.43 -2.13 8.41
CA ALA A 201 -14.68 -0.71 8.59
C ALA A 201 -13.44 0.05 9.10
N SER A 202 -12.39 -0.64 9.53
CA SER A 202 -11.12 -0.05 9.95
C SER A 202 -10.35 0.57 8.78
N GLY A 203 -9.49 1.57 9.06
CA GLY A 203 -8.71 2.31 8.07
C GLY A 203 -9.37 3.61 7.63
N GLY A 204 -9.10 4.69 8.37
CA GLY A 204 -9.78 5.98 8.22
C GLY A 204 -9.49 6.72 6.92
N SER A 205 -8.31 6.52 6.31
CA SER A 205 -7.92 7.12 5.03
C SER A 205 -8.10 6.17 3.83
N GLY A 206 -8.55 4.95 4.06
CA GLY A 206 -8.71 3.92 3.04
C GLY A 206 -7.82 2.70 3.26
N ILE A 207 -7.62 1.96 2.19
CA ILE A 207 -6.90 0.68 2.20
C ILE A 207 -5.79 0.69 1.15
N ILE A 208 -4.66 0.12 1.51
CA ILE A 208 -3.57 -0.26 0.59
C ILE A 208 -3.59 -1.79 0.52
N ASN A 209 -4.09 -2.35 -0.58
CA ASN A 209 -4.17 -3.79 -0.77
C ASN A 209 -3.03 -4.29 -1.67
N ILE A 210 -2.15 -5.09 -1.12
CA ILE A 210 -1.01 -5.69 -1.81
C ILE A 210 -1.44 -7.04 -2.34
N GLN A 211 -1.59 -7.15 -3.67
CA GLN A 211 -2.00 -8.37 -4.34
C GLN A 211 -0.79 -9.17 -4.80
N LYS A 212 -0.63 -10.38 -4.28
CA LYS A 212 0.45 -11.29 -4.68
C LYS A 212 0.18 -11.90 -6.04
N LYS A 213 1.25 -12.21 -6.76
CA LYS A 213 1.17 -12.92 -8.05
C LYS A 213 0.56 -14.30 -7.86
N ARG A 214 -0.44 -14.61 -8.66
CA ARG A 214 -1.02 -15.96 -8.74
C ARG A 214 -0.62 -16.58 -10.07
N ILE A 215 -0.09 -17.80 -9.99
CA ILE A 215 0.30 -18.53 -11.18
C ILE A 215 -0.92 -19.21 -11.78
N ARG A 216 -1.15 -18.95 -13.06
CA ARG A 216 -2.21 -19.60 -13.84
C ARG A 216 -1.66 -20.70 -14.75
N GLU A 217 -0.36 -20.72 -14.98
CA GLU A 217 0.31 -21.67 -15.86
C GLU A 217 0.70 -22.95 -15.11
N GLN A 218 0.59 -24.11 -15.77
CA GLN A 218 1.17 -25.35 -15.23
C GLN A 218 2.69 -25.33 -15.38
N GLY A 219 3.41 -25.73 -14.33
CA GLY A 219 4.87 -25.78 -14.35
C GLY A 219 5.51 -25.26 -13.08
N ILE A 220 6.77 -24.87 -13.22
CA ILE A 220 7.61 -24.33 -12.14
C ILE A 220 7.98 -22.89 -12.45
N GLN A 221 7.83 -22.02 -11.48
CA GLN A 221 8.38 -20.66 -11.50
C GLN A 221 9.28 -20.48 -10.30
N LEU A 222 10.51 -20.04 -10.56
CA LEU A 222 11.49 -19.65 -9.56
C LEU A 222 11.86 -18.19 -9.79
N ALA A 223 11.83 -17.38 -8.72
CA ALA A 223 12.39 -16.04 -8.75
C ALA A 223 13.38 -15.90 -7.59
N VAL A 224 14.53 -15.31 -7.90
CA VAL A 224 15.59 -14.98 -6.95
C VAL A 224 15.90 -13.51 -7.10
N SER A 225 16.01 -12.78 -6.00
CA SER A 225 16.46 -11.39 -6.00
C SER A 225 17.44 -11.13 -4.88
N SER A 226 18.35 -10.20 -5.12
CA SER A 226 19.32 -9.71 -4.15
C SER A 226 19.52 -8.22 -4.36
N GLY A 227 19.50 -7.45 -3.28
CA GLY A 227 19.72 -6.02 -3.26
C GLY A 227 20.79 -5.63 -2.25
N LEU A 228 21.62 -4.66 -2.63
CA LEU A 228 22.60 -4.05 -1.73
C LEU A 228 22.50 -2.53 -1.86
N GLU A 229 22.42 -1.85 -0.71
CA GLU A 229 22.33 -0.40 -0.60
C GLU A 229 23.45 0.14 0.28
N ARG A 230 24.00 1.28 -0.11
CA ARG A 230 25.04 1.98 0.62
C ARG A 230 24.68 3.46 0.74
N GLY A 231 24.46 3.90 1.96
CA GLY A 231 24.47 5.29 2.38
C GLY A 231 25.71 5.56 3.25
N LYS A 232 25.54 6.13 4.43
CA LYS A 232 26.54 6.14 5.49
C LYS A 232 26.74 4.70 6.03
N ARG A 233 25.68 3.91 6.07
CA ARG A 233 25.66 2.51 6.49
C ARG A 233 25.28 1.61 5.31
N THR A 234 25.46 0.28 5.45
CA THR A 234 25.14 -0.72 4.42
C THR A 234 23.92 -1.52 4.84
N ARG A 235 23.07 -1.84 3.87
CA ARG A 235 21.87 -2.66 3.99
C ARG A 235 21.79 -3.64 2.82
N GLY A 236 21.19 -4.80 3.06
CA GLY A 236 20.97 -5.79 2.03
C GLY A 236 19.64 -6.51 2.21
N ASN A 237 19.17 -7.08 1.13
CA ASN A 237 17.99 -7.93 1.13
C ASN A 237 18.16 -9.04 0.07
N GLU A 238 17.67 -10.22 0.38
CA GLU A 238 17.63 -11.38 -0.51
C GLU A 238 16.25 -12.01 -0.46
N ALA A 239 15.81 -12.57 -1.59
CA ALA A 239 14.57 -13.33 -1.64
C ALA A 239 14.64 -14.45 -2.67
N ILE A 240 13.98 -15.56 -2.34
CA ILE A 240 13.71 -16.67 -3.24
C ILE A 240 12.24 -17.03 -3.14
N THR A 241 11.57 -17.16 -4.28
CA THR A 241 10.18 -17.63 -4.36
C THR A 241 10.08 -18.76 -5.36
N LEU A 242 9.42 -19.83 -4.94
CA LEU A 242 9.14 -21.02 -5.72
C LEU A 242 7.64 -21.20 -5.81
N ASN A 243 7.15 -21.40 -7.01
CA ASN A 243 5.77 -21.77 -7.25
C ASN A 243 5.74 -22.98 -8.19
N PHE A 244 4.93 -23.95 -7.84
CA PHE A 244 4.75 -25.19 -8.59
C PHE A 244 3.27 -25.48 -8.77
N ARG A 245 2.81 -25.54 -10.02
CA ARG A 245 1.44 -25.93 -10.36
C ARG A 245 1.43 -27.17 -11.25
N ARG A 246 0.73 -28.20 -10.80
CA ARG A 246 0.52 -29.41 -11.57
C ARG A 246 -0.89 -29.92 -11.35
N ASN A 247 -1.67 -30.02 -12.44
CA ASN A 247 -3.08 -30.43 -12.41
C ASN A 247 -3.88 -29.58 -11.40
N LYS A 248 -4.42 -30.23 -10.35
CA LYS A 248 -5.26 -29.64 -9.31
C LYS A 248 -4.46 -29.00 -8.17
N TRP A 249 -3.14 -29.18 -8.11
CA TRP A 249 -2.27 -28.70 -7.06
C TRP A 249 -1.55 -27.42 -7.45
N ASN A 250 -1.59 -26.45 -6.58
CA ASN A 250 -0.77 -25.23 -6.64
C ASN A 250 -0.02 -25.07 -5.33
N MET A 251 1.29 -25.27 -5.34
CA MET A 251 2.16 -25.18 -4.17
C MET A 251 3.05 -23.95 -4.32
N TYR A 252 3.27 -23.23 -3.23
CA TYR A 252 4.17 -22.10 -3.23
C TYR A 252 4.98 -22.05 -1.94
N ALA A 253 6.24 -21.62 -2.08
CA ALA A 253 7.16 -21.35 -0.99
C ALA A 253 7.95 -20.08 -1.28
N GLY A 254 8.25 -19.32 -0.24
CA GLY A 254 9.06 -18.12 -0.33
C GLY A 254 9.89 -17.96 0.93
N TYR A 255 11.12 -17.54 0.76
CA TYR A 255 12.01 -17.09 1.81
C TYR A 255 12.55 -15.71 1.43
N SER A 256 12.63 -14.82 2.40
CA SER A 256 13.32 -13.55 2.25
C SER A 256 14.06 -13.20 3.52
N SER A 257 15.18 -12.50 3.35
CA SER A 257 15.93 -11.89 4.43
C SER A 257 16.23 -10.42 4.14
N TYR A 258 16.38 -9.64 5.18
CA TYR A 258 16.89 -8.29 5.11
C TYR A 258 17.78 -8.02 6.32
N TRP A 259 18.84 -7.29 6.12
CA TRP A 259 19.82 -6.97 7.17
C TRP A 259 20.43 -5.61 6.91
N GLY A 260 20.96 -5.02 7.96
CA GLY A 260 21.65 -3.75 7.76
C GLY A 260 21.95 -3.01 9.04
N LYS A 261 22.54 -1.85 8.81
CA LYS A 261 22.75 -0.82 9.82
C LYS A 261 22.14 0.49 9.32
N ASP A 262 21.63 1.29 10.20
CA ASP A 262 21.27 2.68 9.94
C ASP A 262 21.57 3.56 11.16
N PHE A 263 21.42 4.87 10.96
CA PHE A 263 21.59 5.83 12.07
C PHE A 263 20.49 6.87 12.01
N ILE A 264 20.19 7.43 13.17
CA ILE A 264 19.37 8.63 13.31
C ILE A 264 20.14 9.58 14.24
N GLU A 265 20.23 10.83 13.83
CA GLU A 265 20.67 11.94 14.63
C GLU A 265 19.47 12.86 14.86
N LEU A 266 19.02 12.97 16.09
CA LEU A 266 17.87 13.76 16.49
C LEU A 266 18.35 14.92 17.39
N SER A 267 18.11 16.15 16.94
CA SER A 267 18.36 17.34 17.73
C SER A 267 17.06 17.98 18.15
N VAL A 268 16.87 18.24 19.41
CA VAL A 268 15.66 18.87 19.96
C VAL A 268 16.03 20.06 20.82
N SER A 269 15.31 21.15 20.66
CA SER A 269 15.42 22.36 21.51
C SER A 269 14.02 22.75 21.97
N GLY A 270 13.84 22.94 23.26
CA GLY A 270 12.52 23.22 23.81
C GLY A 270 12.50 24.04 25.09
N HIS A 271 11.40 24.79 25.24
CA HIS A 271 11.07 25.56 26.43
C HIS A 271 9.87 24.93 27.12
N TYR A 272 9.95 24.78 28.42
CA TYR A 272 8.79 24.45 29.25
C TYR A 272 7.93 25.70 29.42
N LEU A 273 6.61 25.52 29.37
CA LEU A 273 5.62 26.61 29.50
C LEU A 273 4.83 26.48 30.79
N ASN A 274 4.49 27.60 31.37
CA ASN A 274 3.53 27.65 32.47
C ASN A 274 2.11 27.31 31.91
N PRO A 275 1.44 26.26 32.42
CA PRO A 275 0.15 25.85 31.88
C PRO A 275 -0.95 26.91 32.01
N ALA A 276 -0.85 27.82 33.00
CA ALA A 276 -1.86 28.85 33.25
C ALA A 276 -1.70 30.08 32.36
N THR A 277 -0.45 30.49 32.09
CA THR A 277 -0.13 31.74 31.37
C THR A 277 0.39 31.50 29.94
N SER A 278 0.82 30.28 29.61
CA SER A 278 1.55 29.93 28.39
C SER A 278 2.89 30.67 28.23
N GLU A 279 3.38 31.31 29.31
CA GLU A 279 4.68 31.97 29.32
C GLU A 279 5.81 30.94 29.49
N PRO A 280 7.01 31.17 28.89
CA PRO A 280 8.14 30.30 29.10
C PRO A 280 8.54 30.26 30.59
N LEU A 281 8.65 29.04 31.11
CA LEU A 281 9.29 28.81 32.42
C LEU A 281 10.79 29.10 32.33
N GLU A 282 11.42 29.19 33.47
CA GLU A 282 12.86 29.46 33.55
C GLU A 282 13.77 28.35 33.01
N LEU A 283 13.17 27.22 32.60
CA LEU A 283 13.88 26.01 32.16
C LEU A 283 13.77 25.80 30.64
N ARG A 284 14.93 25.73 29.96
CA ARG A 284 15.07 25.24 28.59
C ARG A 284 15.85 23.92 28.59
N LYS A 285 15.42 22.97 27.79
CA LYS A 285 16.14 21.70 27.56
C LYS A 285 16.51 21.60 26.09
N ASP A 286 17.77 21.43 25.78
CA ASP A 286 18.27 21.07 24.45
C ASP A 286 18.89 19.69 24.54
N PHE A 287 18.64 18.83 23.54
CA PHE A 287 19.32 17.53 23.49
C PHE A 287 19.67 17.09 22.07
N VAL A 288 20.74 16.30 22.00
CA VAL A 288 21.13 15.59 20.80
C VAL A 288 21.16 14.09 21.11
N SER A 289 20.43 13.29 20.33
CA SER A 289 20.43 11.83 20.42
C SER A 289 21.05 11.24 19.17
N ASN A 290 22.11 10.47 19.34
CA ASN A 290 22.76 9.69 18.29
C ASN A 290 22.33 8.23 18.43
N ILE A 291 21.64 7.71 17.42
CA ILE A 291 21.04 6.38 17.42
C ILE A 291 21.68 5.55 16.30
N ASP A 292 22.44 4.54 16.64
CA ASP A 292 22.90 3.49 15.73
C ASP A 292 22.05 2.26 15.90
N ARG A 293 21.48 1.75 14.78
CA ARG A 293 20.67 0.55 14.77
C ARG A 293 21.30 -0.51 13.88
N GLN A 294 21.30 -1.75 14.34
CA GLN A 294 21.64 -2.93 13.54
C GLN A 294 20.49 -3.90 13.60
N TYR A 295 20.07 -4.41 12.46
CA TYR A 295 18.94 -5.32 12.38
C TYR A 295 19.17 -6.45 11.36
N SER A 296 18.51 -7.58 11.62
CA SER A 296 18.34 -8.68 10.68
C SER A 296 16.93 -9.24 10.82
N GLY A 297 16.30 -9.50 9.71
CA GLY A 297 14.96 -10.07 9.65
C GLY A 297 14.87 -11.16 8.60
N HIS A 298 14.05 -12.17 8.87
CA HIS A 298 13.81 -13.31 8.00
C HIS A 298 12.32 -13.55 7.89
N SER A 299 11.87 -13.97 6.72
CA SER A 299 10.48 -14.35 6.48
C SER A 299 10.44 -15.65 5.68
N ILE A 300 9.59 -16.56 6.09
CA ILE A 300 9.24 -17.76 5.33
C ILE A 300 7.75 -17.83 5.15
N LYS A 301 7.29 -18.20 3.96
CA LYS A 301 5.89 -18.48 3.67
C LYS A 301 5.80 -19.72 2.80
N THR A 302 4.89 -20.62 3.15
CA THR A 302 4.55 -21.79 2.31
C THR A 302 3.05 -22.00 2.33
N GLY A 303 2.53 -22.59 1.27
CA GLY A 303 1.11 -22.92 1.19
C GLY A 303 0.79 -23.79 0.00
N VAL A 304 -0.43 -24.30 0.03
CA VAL A 304 -0.97 -25.16 -1.02
C VAL A 304 -2.43 -24.81 -1.25
N ASP A 305 -2.79 -24.68 -2.54
CA ASP A 305 -4.18 -24.63 -3.00
C ASP A 305 -4.46 -25.92 -3.76
N TYR A 306 -5.65 -26.46 -3.58
CA TYR A 306 -6.11 -27.69 -4.22
C TYR A 306 -7.48 -27.47 -4.84
N ASP A 307 -7.57 -27.68 -6.17
CA ASP A 307 -8.83 -27.66 -6.92
C ASP A 307 -9.53 -29.01 -6.72
N ILE A 308 -10.41 -29.12 -5.71
CA ILE A 308 -11.17 -30.33 -5.39
C ILE A 308 -12.01 -30.72 -6.62
N SER A 309 -12.66 -29.71 -7.19
CA SER A 309 -13.41 -29.80 -8.45
C SER A 309 -13.31 -28.45 -9.18
N ASP A 310 -13.89 -28.35 -10.38
CA ASP A 310 -13.99 -27.08 -11.13
C ASP A 310 -14.76 -25.98 -10.37
N LYS A 311 -15.58 -26.39 -9.40
CA LYS A 311 -16.40 -25.50 -8.57
C LYS A 311 -15.84 -25.26 -7.17
N ILE A 312 -14.98 -26.12 -6.65
CA ILE A 312 -14.50 -26.06 -5.26
C ILE A 312 -12.98 -26.03 -5.22
N MET A 313 -12.45 -24.97 -4.61
CA MET A 313 -11.04 -24.82 -4.30
C MET A 313 -10.85 -24.69 -2.78
N ALA A 314 -9.90 -25.42 -2.21
CA ALA A 314 -9.46 -25.24 -0.83
C ALA A 314 -7.97 -24.90 -0.79
N GLY A 315 -7.58 -24.07 0.17
CA GLY A 315 -6.19 -23.65 0.34
C GLY A 315 -5.80 -23.53 1.79
N THR A 316 -4.50 -23.73 2.07
CA THR A 316 -3.91 -23.49 3.38
C THR A 316 -2.51 -22.90 3.23
N TYR A 317 -2.11 -22.09 4.22
CA TYR A 317 -0.78 -21.52 4.26
C TYR A 317 -0.27 -21.32 5.68
N VAL A 318 1.06 -21.28 5.80
CA VAL A 318 1.76 -20.86 7.01
C VAL A 318 2.83 -19.86 6.60
N SER A 319 3.00 -18.82 7.41
CA SER A 319 4.11 -17.88 7.29
C SER A 319 4.69 -17.57 8.66
N SER A 320 5.98 -17.32 8.71
CA SER A 320 6.67 -16.88 9.90
C SER A 320 7.66 -15.77 9.58
N ASN A 321 7.78 -14.79 10.48
CA ASN A 321 8.71 -13.69 10.37
C ASN A 321 9.46 -13.54 11.68
N TRP A 322 10.78 -13.33 11.59
CA TRP A 322 11.65 -13.06 12.73
C TRP A 322 12.41 -11.78 12.51
N LEU A 323 12.56 -11.00 13.56
CA LEU A 323 13.38 -9.80 13.57
C LEU A 323 14.24 -9.80 14.83
N ASN A 324 15.51 -9.46 14.64
CA ASN A 324 16.46 -9.16 15.70
C ASN A 324 17.00 -7.75 15.45
N ARG A 325 16.97 -6.88 16.46
CA ARG A 325 17.45 -5.52 16.38
C ARG A 325 18.19 -5.10 17.63
N ASN A 326 19.43 -4.66 17.45
CA ASN A 326 20.22 -3.99 18.45
C ASN A 326 20.22 -2.48 18.19
N LYS A 327 20.13 -1.70 19.22
CA LYS A 327 20.17 -0.24 19.17
C LYS A 327 21.17 0.27 20.19
N ASN A 328 21.98 1.23 19.80
CA ASN A 328 22.78 2.04 20.71
C ASN A 328 22.31 3.48 20.56
N GLU A 329 21.84 4.07 21.63
CA GLU A 329 21.36 5.45 21.66
C GLU A 329 22.10 6.23 22.73
N LEU A 330 22.87 7.20 22.28
CA LEU A 330 23.56 8.14 23.18
C LEU A 330 22.86 9.49 23.06
N THR A 331 22.23 9.90 24.16
CA THR A 331 21.54 11.20 24.27
C THR A 331 22.28 12.08 25.24
N VAL A 332 22.64 13.30 24.83
CA VAL A 332 23.19 14.36 25.69
C VAL A 332 22.15 15.47 25.77
N SER A 333 21.67 15.73 26.96
CA SER A 333 20.66 16.75 27.27
C SER A 333 21.25 17.85 28.15
N ASP A 334 21.21 19.06 27.68
CA ASP A 334 21.64 20.26 28.41
C ASP A 334 20.42 21.03 28.91
N PHE A 335 20.49 21.43 30.17
CA PHE A 335 19.43 22.19 30.84
C PHE A 335 19.96 23.60 31.15
N PHE A 336 19.15 24.59 30.84
CA PHE A 336 19.48 26.01 30.98
C PHE A 336 18.40 26.70 31.80
N ASN A 337 18.81 27.48 32.79
CA ASN A 337 17.94 28.46 33.44
C ASN A 337 17.74 29.67 32.52
N LYS A 338 16.69 30.45 32.81
CA LYS A 338 16.33 31.64 32.04
C LYS A 338 17.52 32.58 31.87
N ASN A 339 17.74 33.01 30.61
CA ASN A 339 18.79 33.96 30.22
C ASN A 339 20.24 33.46 30.30
N LYS A 340 20.50 32.18 30.56
CA LYS A 340 21.87 31.64 30.54
C LYS A 340 22.20 31.05 29.18
N THR A 341 23.42 31.33 28.71
CA THR A 341 23.98 30.73 27.48
C THR A 341 24.76 29.45 27.78
N LYS A 342 25.20 29.25 29.02
CA LYS A 342 25.90 28.07 29.52
C LYS A 342 24.89 27.15 30.25
N SER A 343 24.95 25.86 30.01
CA SER A 343 24.11 24.87 30.71
C SER A 343 24.46 24.82 32.19
N ASP A 344 23.44 24.72 33.03
CA ASP A 344 23.57 24.53 34.48
C ASP A 344 23.72 23.07 34.86
N SER A 345 23.22 22.18 34.00
CA SER A 345 23.34 20.73 34.19
C SER A 345 23.26 19.98 32.87
N THR A 346 23.92 18.84 32.83
CA THR A 346 23.95 17.95 31.67
C THR A 346 23.57 16.54 32.09
N LEU A 347 22.65 15.92 31.33
CA LEU A 347 22.32 14.52 31.43
C LEU A 347 22.86 13.78 30.19
N THR A 348 23.74 12.80 30.43
CA THR A 348 24.17 11.86 29.40
C THR A 348 23.47 10.53 29.64
N ALA A 349 22.67 10.09 28.69
CA ALA A 349 21.93 8.82 28.75
C ALA A 349 22.40 7.88 27.64
N LEU A 350 22.83 6.68 28.03
CA LEU A 350 23.18 5.58 27.11
C LEU A 350 22.13 4.49 27.24
N SER A 351 21.33 4.30 26.18
CA SER A 351 20.28 3.28 26.07
C SER A 351 20.70 2.20 25.07
N ILE A 352 20.69 0.95 25.52
CA ILE A 352 21.12 -0.24 24.74
C ILE A 352 19.97 -1.27 24.75
N PRO A 353 18.90 -1.05 23.98
CA PRO A 353 17.84 -2.05 23.82
C PRO A 353 18.21 -3.14 22.81
N HIS A 354 17.92 -4.37 23.17
CA HIS A 354 17.87 -5.53 22.30
C HIS A 354 16.42 -5.94 22.08
N TYR A 355 15.95 -5.86 20.84
CA TYR A 355 14.57 -6.14 20.48
C TYR A 355 14.48 -7.37 19.60
N THR A 356 13.66 -8.33 20.00
CA THR A 356 13.31 -9.50 19.19
C THR A 356 11.81 -9.56 18.94
N TYR A 357 11.46 -10.05 17.78
CA TYR A 357 10.08 -10.17 17.34
C TYR A 357 9.90 -11.43 16.51
N THR A 358 8.83 -12.17 16.78
CA THR A 358 8.42 -13.34 16.00
C THR A 358 6.92 -13.25 15.70
N ASN A 359 6.56 -13.44 14.45
CA ASN A 359 5.18 -13.57 14.02
C ASN A 359 4.99 -14.89 13.29
N ILE A 360 3.97 -15.65 13.67
CA ILE A 360 3.53 -16.87 12.98
C ILE A 360 2.08 -16.66 12.57
N THR A 361 1.78 -16.88 11.29
CA THR A 361 0.42 -16.78 10.76
C THR A 361 0.10 -18.08 10.01
N GLY A 362 -1.00 -18.71 10.33
CA GLY A 362 -1.55 -19.85 9.61
C GLY A 362 -2.98 -19.56 9.18
N GLY A 363 -3.38 -20.06 8.01
CA GLY A 363 -4.76 -19.85 7.55
C GLY A 363 -5.22 -20.94 6.59
N ALA A 364 -6.54 -21.11 6.54
CA ALA A 364 -7.23 -21.99 5.60
C ALA A 364 -8.38 -21.24 4.96
N ASN A 365 -8.66 -21.56 3.71
CA ASN A 365 -9.78 -20.97 2.98
C ASN A 365 -10.42 -22.00 2.04
N ILE A 366 -11.70 -21.81 1.78
CA ILE A 366 -12.48 -22.56 0.80
C ILE A 366 -13.28 -21.59 -0.06
N VAL A 367 -13.36 -21.88 -1.33
CA VAL A 367 -14.20 -21.15 -2.31
C VAL A 367 -15.06 -22.16 -3.03
N TYR A 368 -16.36 -21.92 -3.05
CA TYR A 368 -17.35 -22.74 -3.76
C TYR A 368 -18.13 -21.87 -4.76
N LYS A 369 -18.00 -22.17 -6.05
CA LYS A 369 -18.78 -21.59 -7.14
C LYS A 369 -20.04 -22.43 -7.32
N PHE A 370 -21.18 -22.00 -6.76
CA PHE A 370 -22.42 -22.76 -6.86
C PHE A 370 -23.17 -22.50 -8.18
N THR A 371 -22.91 -21.33 -8.83
CA THR A 371 -23.33 -21.02 -10.19
C THR A 371 -22.19 -20.34 -10.95
N GLU A 372 -22.39 -20.00 -12.24
CA GLU A 372 -21.40 -19.22 -13.01
C GLU A 372 -21.17 -17.82 -12.43
N THR A 373 -22.21 -17.20 -11.83
CA THR A 373 -22.19 -15.86 -11.26
C THR A 373 -22.24 -15.85 -9.73
N GLY A 374 -22.43 -17.04 -9.13
CA GLY A 374 -22.60 -17.21 -7.69
C GLY A 374 -21.42 -17.93 -7.05
N LYS A 375 -20.88 -17.33 -5.98
CA LYS A 375 -19.81 -17.94 -5.18
C LYS A 375 -20.03 -17.74 -3.69
N TRP A 376 -19.63 -18.72 -2.93
CA TRP A 376 -19.43 -18.67 -1.49
C TRP A 376 -17.95 -18.82 -1.17
N ASP A 377 -17.44 -18.03 -0.25
CA ASP A 377 -16.08 -18.18 0.27
C ASP A 377 -16.06 -18.09 1.79
N ALA A 378 -15.21 -18.89 2.41
CA ALA A 378 -14.91 -18.83 3.83
C ALA A 378 -13.42 -18.91 4.08
N ALA A 379 -12.95 -18.22 5.11
CA ALA A 379 -11.57 -18.23 5.52
C ALA A 379 -11.44 -18.20 7.06
N PHE A 380 -10.43 -18.89 7.56
CA PHE A 380 -10.00 -18.83 8.94
C PHE A 380 -8.51 -18.51 8.99
N ASP A 381 -8.11 -17.59 9.86
CA ASP A 381 -6.71 -17.23 10.07
C ASP A 381 -6.40 -17.20 11.58
N TYR A 382 -5.23 -17.70 11.92
CA TYR A 382 -4.63 -17.63 13.26
C TYR A 382 -3.30 -16.89 13.18
N GLN A 383 -3.07 -15.96 14.11
CA GLN A 383 -1.82 -15.21 14.18
C GLN A 383 -1.30 -15.21 15.62
N LEU A 384 0.00 -15.45 15.76
CA LEU A 384 0.72 -15.38 17.02
C LEU A 384 1.88 -14.40 16.85
N PHE A 385 1.95 -13.39 17.72
CA PHE A 385 3.06 -12.44 17.80
C PHE A 385 3.71 -12.59 19.16
N ASN A 386 5.02 -12.72 19.19
CA ASN A 386 5.83 -12.63 20.39
C ASN A 386 6.87 -11.54 20.19
N GLN A 387 7.03 -10.71 21.19
CA GLN A 387 8.05 -9.65 21.19
C GLN A 387 8.74 -9.58 22.56
N GLU A 388 10.01 -9.28 22.54
CA GLU A 388 10.81 -9.00 23.72
C GLU A 388 11.67 -7.78 23.47
N ASN A 389 11.75 -6.89 24.46
CA ASN A 389 12.67 -5.77 24.48
C ASN A 389 13.43 -5.83 25.81
N ASP A 390 14.73 -6.02 25.74
CA ASP A 390 15.65 -6.03 26.87
C ASP A 390 16.54 -4.79 26.77
N GLN A 391 16.38 -3.85 27.70
CA GLN A 391 17.00 -2.51 27.64
C GLN A 391 17.85 -2.26 28.87
N LEU A 392 19.11 -1.92 28.66
CA LEU A 392 19.96 -1.32 29.67
C LEU A 392 20.06 0.20 29.43
N LEU A 393 19.62 0.98 30.42
CA LEU A 393 19.71 2.44 30.40
C LEU A 393 20.67 2.91 31.49
N LYS A 394 21.77 3.57 31.13
CA LYS A 394 22.70 4.23 32.03
C LYS A 394 22.56 5.72 31.87
N SER A 395 22.35 6.42 32.97
CA SER A 395 22.19 7.88 33.02
C SER A 395 23.23 8.48 33.91
N PHE A 396 23.90 9.51 33.42
CA PHE A 396 24.93 10.29 34.12
C PHE A 396 24.47 11.74 34.20
N PHE A 397 24.11 12.18 35.38
CA PHE A 397 23.65 13.55 35.63
C PHE A 397 24.72 14.34 36.35
N GLN A 398 25.11 15.49 35.78
CA GLN A 398 26.14 16.36 36.29
C GLN A 398 25.59 17.79 36.41
N THR A 399 25.89 18.47 37.48
CA THR A 399 25.62 19.90 37.67
C THR A 399 26.93 20.63 37.98
N ASP A 400 26.94 21.96 37.80
CA ASP A 400 28.11 22.79 38.13
C ASP A 400 28.52 22.68 39.61
N ILE A 401 27.63 22.27 40.52
CA ILE A 401 27.81 22.31 42.00
C ILE A 401 27.94 20.90 42.60
N ARG A 402 27.44 19.85 41.92
CA ARG A 402 27.36 18.48 42.44
C ARG A 402 28.17 17.50 41.59
N PRO A 403 28.80 16.49 42.22
CA PRO A 403 29.52 15.46 41.50
C PRO A 403 28.55 14.65 40.61
N LEU A 404 29.15 13.94 39.66
CA LEU A 404 28.44 13.06 38.73
C LEU A 404 27.59 12.02 39.49
N LYS A 405 26.28 11.98 39.21
CA LYS A 405 25.38 10.93 39.71
C LYS A 405 25.12 9.92 38.61
N GLU A 406 25.43 8.66 38.85
CA GLU A 406 25.10 7.55 37.96
C GLU A 406 23.82 6.84 38.41
N ASP A 407 22.85 6.66 37.49
CA ASP A 407 21.69 5.80 37.66
C ASP A 407 21.67 4.76 36.55
N THR A 408 21.41 3.51 36.90
CA THR A 408 21.31 2.40 35.93
C THR A 408 19.97 1.69 36.10
N LEU A 409 19.20 1.65 35.00
CA LEU A 409 17.90 0.96 34.90
C LEU A 409 18.03 -0.20 33.91
N HIS A 410 17.59 -1.37 34.30
CA HIS A 410 17.40 -2.51 33.43
C HIS A 410 15.90 -2.77 33.25
N GLY A 411 15.40 -2.72 32.03
CA GLY A 411 14.00 -2.95 31.69
C GLY A 411 13.85 -4.13 30.74
N LYS A 412 13.08 -5.11 31.13
CA LYS A 412 12.68 -6.22 30.24
C LYS A 412 11.18 -6.19 30.03
N THR A 413 10.75 -5.98 28.78
CA THR A 413 9.34 -6.03 28.40
C THR A 413 9.09 -7.18 27.42
N THR A 414 8.06 -7.97 27.71
CA THR A 414 7.61 -9.06 26.85
C THR A 414 6.15 -8.86 26.48
N GLY A 415 5.77 -9.31 25.29
CA GLY A 415 4.39 -9.25 24.83
C GLY A 415 4.04 -10.41 23.92
N ASP A 416 2.86 -11.00 24.14
CA ASP A 416 2.25 -11.97 23.25
C ASP A 416 0.89 -11.46 22.75
N ILE A 417 0.63 -11.66 21.46
CA ILE A 417 -0.66 -11.29 20.82
C ILE A 417 -1.15 -12.51 20.05
N LYS A 418 -2.35 -12.96 20.35
CA LYS A 418 -3.03 -14.06 19.64
C LYS A 418 -4.29 -13.53 18.98
N ILE A 419 -4.42 -13.75 17.66
CA ILE A 419 -5.57 -13.30 16.87
C ILE A 419 -6.18 -14.50 16.17
N TYR A 420 -7.46 -14.69 16.33
CA TYR A 420 -8.30 -15.64 15.61
C TYR A 420 -9.28 -14.88 14.76
N SER A 421 -9.35 -15.15 13.46
CA SER A 421 -10.26 -14.46 12.53
C SER A 421 -10.97 -15.50 11.68
N GLY A 422 -12.30 -15.46 11.68
CA GLY A 422 -13.16 -16.22 10.80
C GLY A 422 -14.03 -15.30 9.98
N GLN A 423 -14.15 -15.56 8.66
CA GLN A 423 -15.01 -14.78 7.78
C GLN A 423 -15.70 -15.68 6.75
N THR A 424 -16.89 -15.28 6.32
CA THR A 424 -17.65 -15.94 5.26
C THR A 424 -18.36 -14.91 4.40
N ASN A 425 -18.39 -15.14 3.08
CA ASN A 425 -19.00 -14.22 2.12
C ASN A 425 -19.78 -15.02 1.08
N VAL A 426 -20.92 -14.48 0.65
CA VAL A 426 -21.70 -14.94 -0.49
C VAL A 426 -21.82 -13.80 -1.47
N SER A 427 -21.50 -14.03 -2.73
CA SER A 427 -21.69 -13.06 -3.82
C SER A 427 -22.52 -13.75 -4.91
N TYR A 428 -23.54 -13.06 -5.38
CA TYR A 428 -24.46 -13.57 -6.41
C TYR A 428 -24.96 -12.44 -7.31
N ASP A 429 -24.79 -12.60 -8.61
CA ASP A 429 -25.41 -11.72 -9.59
C ASP A 429 -26.82 -12.22 -9.88
N ILE A 430 -27.82 -11.52 -9.35
CA ILE A 430 -29.26 -11.83 -9.54
C ILE A 430 -29.63 -11.67 -11.00
N SER A 431 -29.02 -10.69 -11.68
CA SER A 431 -29.16 -10.45 -13.11
C SER A 431 -27.93 -9.68 -13.63
N GLU A 432 -27.85 -9.43 -14.94
CA GLU A 432 -26.81 -8.56 -15.52
C GLU A 432 -26.80 -7.12 -14.95
N LYS A 433 -27.91 -6.70 -14.32
CA LYS A 433 -28.09 -5.37 -13.75
C LYS A 433 -27.92 -5.33 -12.23
N PHE A 434 -28.15 -6.41 -11.52
CA PHE A 434 -28.22 -6.44 -10.06
C PHE A 434 -27.37 -7.57 -9.49
N GLY A 435 -26.43 -7.21 -8.63
CA GLY A 435 -25.61 -8.13 -7.85
C GLY A 435 -25.74 -7.85 -6.35
N ILE A 436 -25.67 -8.90 -5.55
CA ILE A 436 -25.68 -8.85 -4.08
C ILE A 436 -24.42 -9.53 -3.53
N THR A 437 -23.85 -8.93 -2.50
CA THR A 437 -22.81 -9.55 -1.70
C THR A 437 -23.18 -9.40 -0.22
N ALA A 438 -23.14 -10.49 0.54
CA ALA A 438 -23.38 -10.48 1.96
C ALA A 438 -22.33 -11.33 2.67
N GLY A 439 -22.08 -11.04 3.93
CA GLY A 439 -21.09 -11.79 4.68
C GLY A 439 -21.02 -11.43 6.15
N GLY A 440 -20.19 -12.21 6.84
CA GLY A 440 -19.93 -12.02 8.28
C GLY A 440 -18.47 -12.26 8.60
N LYS A 441 -18.00 -11.62 9.67
CA LYS A 441 -16.65 -11.77 10.20
C LYS A 441 -16.67 -11.70 11.72
N SER A 442 -15.87 -12.57 12.35
CA SER A 442 -15.60 -12.53 13.79
C SER A 442 -14.10 -12.55 14.03
N VAL A 443 -13.64 -11.68 14.92
CA VAL A 443 -12.21 -11.59 15.31
C VAL A 443 -12.11 -11.62 16.82
N PHE A 444 -11.21 -12.46 17.34
CA PHE A 444 -10.84 -12.51 18.75
C PHE A 444 -9.36 -12.17 18.87
N VAL A 445 -9.06 -11.21 19.75
CA VAL A 445 -7.70 -10.80 20.08
C VAL A 445 -7.47 -11.00 21.56
N HIS A 446 -6.32 -11.60 21.88
CA HIS A 446 -5.82 -11.70 23.24
C HIS A 446 -4.39 -11.17 23.28
N ILE A 447 -4.12 -10.24 24.18
CA ILE A 447 -2.81 -9.64 24.40
C ILE A 447 -2.41 -9.87 25.85
N GLY A 448 -1.22 -10.42 26.04
CA GLY A 448 -0.50 -10.47 27.30
C GLY A 448 0.75 -9.59 27.18
N SER A 449 1.02 -8.75 28.17
CA SER A 449 2.25 -7.99 28.24
C SER A 449 2.77 -7.97 29.67
N ASN A 450 4.09 -8.05 29.81
CA ASN A 450 4.78 -7.96 31.09
C ASN A 450 5.93 -6.98 30.97
N ALA A 451 6.08 -6.10 31.95
CA ALA A 451 7.22 -5.18 32.08
C ALA A 451 7.86 -5.40 33.45
N LEU A 452 9.15 -5.72 33.46
CA LEU A 452 9.98 -5.86 34.64
C LEU A 452 11.13 -4.86 34.59
N TYR A 453 11.14 -3.92 35.53
CA TYR A 453 12.18 -2.90 35.67
C TYR A 453 12.95 -3.10 36.98
N LYS A 454 14.25 -2.92 36.91
CA LYS A 454 15.15 -3.02 38.06
C LYS A 454 16.13 -1.84 38.07
N ASN A 455 16.23 -1.15 39.19
CA ASN A 455 17.23 -0.11 39.45
C ASN A 455 18.46 -0.71 40.11
N ARG A 456 19.64 -0.21 39.78
CA ARG A 456 20.87 -0.59 40.44
C ARG A 456 21.13 0.39 41.63
N ILE A 457 20.88 -0.10 42.83
CA ILE A 457 21.02 0.65 44.08
C ILE A 457 22.16 0.05 44.92
N ALA A 458 23.16 0.83 45.24
CA ALA A 458 24.35 0.39 46.01
C ALA A 458 25.00 -0.88 45.43
N GLY A 459 25.06 -1.00 44.09
CA GLY A 459 25.64 -2.15 43.39
C GLY A 459 24.71 -3.37 43.20
N HIS A 460 23.54 -3.40 43.83
CA HIS A 460 22.57 -4.50 43.77
C HIS A 460 21.35 -4.12 42.87
N TRP A 461 20.81 -5.09 42.14
CA TRP A 461 19.60 -4.92 41.39
C TRP A 461 18.36 -5.04 42.27
N LYS A 462 17.54 -3.99 42.33
CA LYS A 462 16.27 -3.98 43.05
C LYS A 462 15.13 -3.71 42.09
N GLU A 463 14.05 -4.48 42.15
CA GLU A 463 12.88 -4.27 41.34
C GLU A 463 12.21 -2.94 41.62
N ASP A 464 11.86 -2.23 40.55
CA ASP A 464 11.05 -1.03 40.59
C ASP A 464 9.57 -1.36 40.45
N ASN A 465 8.87 -1.43 41.56
CA ASN A 465 7.45 -1.79 41.62
C ASN A 465 6.55 -0.73 40.97
N ASN A 466 7.04 0.49 40.73
CA ASN A 466 6.24 1.54 40.07
C ASN A 466 6.28 1.40 38.53
N LEU A 467 7.35 0.82 38.00
CA LEU A 467 7.51 0.59 36.56
C LEU A 467 7.14 -0.83 36.15
N SER A 468 7.33 -1.86 37.05
CA SER A 468 7.04 -3.26 36.78
C SER A 468 5.55 -3.53 36.85
N ARG A 469 4.99 -4.07 35.76
CA ARG A 469 3.52 -4.23 35.58
C ARG A 469 3.17 -5.37 34.65
N ASN A 470 1.95 -5.90 34.82
CA ASN A 470 1.30 -6.85 33.92
C ASN A 470 0.07 -6.19 33.30
N PHE A 471 -0.11 -6.41 32.00
CA PHE A 471 -1.27 -5.92 31.27
C PHE A 471 -1.87 -7.05 30.44
N THR A 472 -3.18 -7.20 30.48
CA THR A 472 -3.92 -8.09 29.59
C THR A 472 -5.06 -7.31 28.91
N TYR A 473 -5.22 -7.60 27.62
CA TYR A 473 -6.28 -7.01 26.82
C TYR A 473 -6.96 -8.09 25.98
N ARG A 474 -8.29 -8.07 25.97
CA ARG A 474 -9.10 -8.96 25.13
C ARG A 474 -10.07 -8.12 24.32
N GLU A 475 -10.19 -8.46 23.05
CA GLU A 475 -11.11 -7.80 22.14
C GLU A 475 -11.87 -8.84 21.32
N ASN A 476 -13.16 -8.63 21.14
CA ASN A 476 -13.98 -9.40 20.21
C ASN A 476 -14.72 -8.42 19.31
N ILE A 477 -14.56 -8.60 17.99
CA ILE A 477 -15.22 -7.81 16.95
C ILE A 477 -16.08 -8.75 16.12
N ASN A 478 -17.40 -8.53 16.11
CA ASN A 478 -18.35 -9.25 15.29
C ASN A 478 -18.94 -8.29 14.25
N ALA A 479 -18.97 -8.71 12.99
CA ALA A 479 -19.45 -7.88 11.91
C ALA A 479 -20.33 -8.66 10.95
N GLY A 480 -21.40 -8.02 10.49
CA GLY A 480 -22.22 -8.48 9.38
C GLY A 480 -22.37 -7.37 8.35
N TYR A 481 -22.45 -7.71 7.07
CA TYR A 481 -22.61 -6.71 6.02
C TYR A 481 -23.46 -7.23 4.86
N ILE A 482 -24.07 -6.29 4.16
CA ILE A 482 -24.76 -6.48 2.89
C ILE A 482 -24.35 -5.37 1.93
N GLN A 483 -24.19 -5.69 0.64
CA GLN A 483 -23.84 -4.77 -0.43
C GLN A 483 -24.67 -5.09 -1.66
N LEU A 484 -25.20 -4.07 -2.30
CA LEU A 484 -25.97 -4.13 -3.52
C LEU A 484 -25.25 -3.34 -4.60
N ASN A 485 -25.05 -3.97 -5.76
CA ASN A 485 -24.53 -3.35 -6.97
C ASN A 485 -25.67 -3.27 -7.97
N ALA A 486 -25.95 -2.08 -8.50
CA ALA A 486 -27.02 -1.86 -9.44
C ALA A 486 -26.55 -1.06 -10.66
N LYS A 487 -26.84 -1.57 -11.86
CA LYS A 487 -26.70 -0.87 -13.13
C LYS A 487 -28.10 -0.43 -13.57
N TRP A 488 -28.46 0.80 -13.26
CA TRP A 488 -29.79 1.37 -13.57
C TRP A 488 -29.94 1.60 -15.08
N SER A 489 -28.83 2.00 -15.73
CA SER A 489 -28.75 2.16 -17.17
C SER A 489 -27.32 1.86 -17.65
N SER A 490 -27.08 1.94 -18.97
CA SER A 490 -25.72 1.87 -19.53
C SER A 490 -24.79 2.98 -19.06
N ARG A 491 -25.34 4.06 -18.48
CA ARG A 491 -24.59 5.24 -18.01
C ARG A 491 -24.61 5.45 -16.52
N PHE A 492 -25.54 4.86 -15.78
CA PHE A 492 -25.70 5.09 -14.35
C PHE A 492 -25.64 3.78 -13.56
N SER A 493 -24.74 3.72 -12.60
CA SER A 493 -24.57 2.61 -11.67
C SER A 493 -24.40 3.08 -10.24
N THR A 494 -24.83 2.24 -9.31
CA THR A 494 -24.66 2.48 -7.86
C THR A 494 -24.11 1.24 -7.18
N GLU A 495 -23.27 1.47 -6.18
CA GLU A 495 -22.86 0.48 -5.17
C GLU A 495 -23.31 1.02 -3.82
N THR A 496 -24.16 0.30 -3.10
CA THR A 496 -24.65 0.67 -1.78
C THR A 496 -24.42 -0.49 -0.83
N GLY A 497 -23.95 -0.21 0.35
CA GLY A 497 -23.71 -1.23 1.35
C GLY A 497 -23.84 -0.72 2.77
N LEU A 498 -24.19 -1.63 3.66
CA LEU A 498 -24.22 -1.39 5.09
C LEU A 498 -23.45 -2.50 5.82
N ARG A 499 -22.56 -2.09 6.69
CA ARG A 499 -21.85 -2.97 7.62
C ARG A 499 -22.16 -2.56 9.05
N VAL A 500 -22.44 -3.54 9.89
CA VAL A 500 -22.65 -3.40 11.32
C VAL A 500 -21.49 -4.08 12.04
N GLU A 501 -20.85 -3.40 12.98
CA GLU A 501 -19.80 -3.97 13.81
C GLU A 501 -20.09 -3.78 15.28
N GLN A 502 -20.08 -4.87 16.04
CA GLN A 502 -20.08 -4.88 17.49
C GLN A 502 -18.65 -5.13 17.98
N THR A 503 -18.19 -4.33 18.92
CA THR A 503 -16.88 -4.48 19.54
C THR A 503 -17.02 -4.57 21.06
N ASN A 504 -16.47 -5.64 21.63
CA ASN A 504 -16.37 -5.85 23.08
C ASN A 504 -14.90 -5.88 23.47
N THR A 505 -14.50 -5.04 24.43
CA THR A 505 -13.13 -5.01 24.95
C THR A 505 -13.11 -5.21 26.45
N LYS A 506 -12.06 -5.86 26.95
CA LYS A 506 -11.74 -5.99 28.38
C LYS A 506 -10.25 -5.83 28.58
N SER A 507 -9.85 -4.89 29.44
CA SER A 507 -8.44 -4.72 29.83
C SER A 507 -8.31 -4.86 31.35
N ARG A 508 -7.18 -5.46 31.77
CA ARG A 508 -6.77 -5.58 33.16
C ARG A 508 -5.30 -5.20 33.27
N TYR A 509 -4.96 -4.33 34.18
CA TYR A 509 -3.59 -4.03 34.53
C TYR A 509 -3.43 -3.92 36.04
N ASN A 510 -2.32 -4.41 36.55
CA ASN A 510 -2.03 -4.42 37.96
C ASN A 510 -1.29 -3.14 38.33
N LEU A 511 -1.88 -2.35 39.23
CA LEU A 511 -1.18 -1.32 39.99
C LEU A 511 -0.70 -1.96 41.30
N THR A 512 0.42 -1.48 41.85
CA THR A 512 1.01 -1.99 43.10
C THR A 512 0.03 -2.14 44.27
N THR A 513 -1.06 -1.38 44.26
CA THR A 513 -2.07 -1.36 45.31
C THR A 513 -3.48 -1.73 44.88
N LYS A 514 -3.76 -1.82 43.57
CA LYS A 514 -5.11 -2.09 43.06
C LYS A 514 -5.12 -2.52 41.60
N ASP A 515 -5.87 -3.59 41.30
CA ASP A 515 -6.17 -3.98 39.93
C ASP A 515 -7.12 -2.97 39.29
N SER A 516 -6.75 -2.49 38.10
CA SER A 516 -7.65 -1.69 37.27
C SER A 516 -8.26 -2.54 36.19
N LEU A 517 -9.60 -2.54 36.15
CA LEU A 517 -10.40 -3.22 35.13
C LEU A 517 -11.14 -2.17 34.30
N SER A 518 -11.07 -2.28 32.99
CA SER A 518 -11.83 -1.45 32.07
C SER A 518 -12.44 -2.33 30.98
N GLY A 519 -13.66 -2.00 30.57
CA GLY A 519 -14.33 -2.70 29.47
C GLY A 519 -15.20 -1.74 28.68
N LYS A 520 -15.31 -1.98 27.38
CA LYS A 520 -16.16 -1.20 26.48
C LYS A 520 -16.97 -2.15 25.61
N ASN A 521 -18.23 -1.80 25.38
CA ASN A 521 -19.11 -2.48 24.42
C ASN A 521 -19.79 -1.41 23.59
N TYR A 522 -19.64 -1.48 22.27
CA TYR A 522 -20.26 -0.53 21.36
C TYR A 522 -20.60 -1.18 20.02
N ILE A 523 -21.64 -0.64 19.39
CA ILE A 523 -22.10 -1.03 18.05
C ILE A 523 -22.05 0.21 17.17
N HIS A 524 -21.47 0.05 15.96
CA HIS A 524 -21.43 1.10 14.97
C HIS A 524 -21.93 0.61 13.61
N LEU A 525 -22.57 1.53 12.89
CA LEU A 525 -23.04 1.36 11.52
C LEU A 525 -22.08 2.05 10.56
N PHE A 526 -21.73 1.35 9.48
CA PHE A 526 -20.79 1.80 8.44
C PHE A 526 -21.47 1.74 7.08
N PRO A 527 -22.28 2.74 6.72
CA PRO A 527 -22.83 2.86 5.38
C PRO A 527 -21.75 3.24 4.38
N VAL A 528 -21.88 2.70 3.16
CA VAL A 528 -21.07 3.06 1.98
C VAL A 528 -22.03 3.27 0.82
N VAL A 529 -21.84 4.38 0.10
CA VAL A 529 -22.60 4.68 -1.12
C VAL A 529 -21.62 5.18 -2.18
N MET A 530 -21.63 4.56 -3.35
CA MET A 530 -20.95 5.02 -4.53
C MET A 530 -21.97 5.17 -5.65
N MET A 531 -22.00 6.32 -6.29
CA MET A 531 -22.80 6.62 -7.48
C MET A 531 -21.84 6.97 -8.60
N GLN A 532 -22.01 6.37 -9.76
CA GLN A 532 -21.22 6.66 -10.94
C GLN A 532 -22.12 6.98 -12.12
N TYR A 533 -21.83 8.08 -12.81
CA TYR A 533 -22.52 8.50 -14.00
C TYR A 533 -21.54 8.70 -15.15
N GLN A 534 -21.71 7.93 -16.21
CA GLN A 534 -20.92 8.00 -17.43
C GLN A 534 -21.56 9.01 -18.38
N LEU A 535 -21.04 10.25 -18.39
CA LEU A 535 -21.53 11.33 -19.27
C LEU A 535 -21.27 10.98 -20.75
N SER A 536 -20.08 10.43 -21.05
CA SER A 536 -19.66 9.93 -22.35
C SER A 536 -18.53 8.91 -22.16
N ASP A 537 -18.02 8.31 -23.22
CA ASP A 537 -16.90 7.35 -23.16
C ASP A 537 -15.63 7.94 -22.52
N ASN A 538 -15.50 9.26 -22.57
CA ASN A 538 -14.36 10.00 -22.05
C ASN A 538 -14.61 10.71 -20.70
N HIS A 539 -15.85 10.82 -20.23
CA HIS A 539 -16.20 11.57 -19.01
C HIS A 539 -17.00 10.69 -18.04
N SER A 540 -16.45 10.44 -16.87
CA SER A 540 -17.12 9.75 -15.79
C SER A 540 -17.14 10.63 -14.53
N LEU A 541 -18.31 10.82 -13.96
CA LEU A 541 -18.52 11.47 -12.66
C LEU A 541 -18.83 10.42 -11.60
N SER A 542 -18.34 10.60 -10.41
CA SER A 542 -18.71 9.74 -9.28
C SER A 542 -18.80 10.52 -7.98
N MET A 543 -19.72 10.08 -7.13
CA MET A 543 -19.89 10.56 -5.76
C MET A 543 -19.73 9.34 -4.84
N LEU A 544 -18.90 9.48 -3.81
CA LEU A 544 -18.62 8.45 -2.82
C LEU A 544 -18.88 9.01 -1.42
N TYR A 545 -19.60 8.25 -0.62
CA TYR A 545 -19.74 8.48 0.82
C TYR A 545 -19.40 7.20 1.56
N GLY A 546 -18.70 7.31 2.68
CA GLY A 546 -18.45 6.17 3.55
C GLY A 546 -18.07 6.58 4.96
N ARG A 547 -18.61 5.85 5.94
CA ARG A 547 -18.21 5.94 7.34
C ARG A 547 -17.20 4.86 7.67
N ARG A 548 -16.15 5.23 8.40
CA ARG A 548 -15.03 4.36 8.77
C ARG A 548 -14.73 4.50 10.26
N ILE A 549 -13.94 3.56 10.81
CA ILE A 549 -13.45 3.57 12.18
C ILE A 549 -11.94 3.43 12.22
N VAL A 550 -11.27 4.14 13.12
CA VAL A 550 -9.88 3.85 13.49
C VAL A 550 -9.89 3.47 14.97
N ARG A 551 -9.57 2.21 15.25
CA ARG A 551 -9.40 1.74 16.62
C ARG A 551 -8.00 2.13 17.09
N PRO A 552 -7.83 2.54 18.35
CA PRO A 552 -6.50 2.78 18.92
C PRO A 552 -5.65 1.53 18.75
N ASP A 553 -4.40 1.68 18.34
CA ASP A 553 -3.48 0.55 18.27
C ASP A 553 -3.15 0.03 19.68
N TYR A 554 -2.70 -1.20 19.74
CA TYR A 554 -2.47 -1.87 21.03
C TYR A 554 -1.34 -1.26 21.84
N ARG A 555 -0.33 -0.66 21.20
CA ARG A 555 0.75 0.07 21.87
C ARG A 555 0.21 1.34 22.52
N SER A 556 -0.63 2.09 21.81
CA SER A 556 -1.27 3.31 22.33
C SER A 556 -2.18 3.03 23.53
N MET A 557 -2.71 1.81 23.69
CA MET A 557 -3.53 1.41 24.82
C MET A 557 -2.75 0.75 25.97
N ASN A 558 -1.46 0.38 25.75
CA ASN A 558 -0.67 -0.28 26.78
C ASN A 558 -0.22 0.72 27.86
N PRO A 559 -0.64 0.57 29.11
CA PRO A 559 -0.37 1.55 30.18
C PRO A 559 1.07 1.51 30.73
N PHE A 560 1.96 0.71 30.13
CA PHE A 560 3.34 0.65 30.56
C PHE A 560 4.05 1.97 30.28
N VAL A 561 4.93 2.32 31.20
CA VAL A 561 5.81 3.47 31.05
C VAL A 561 7.08 3.01 30.33
N GLU A 562 7.33 3.53 29.15
CA GLU A 562 8.60 3.39 28.45
C GLU A 562 9.53 4.55 28.86
N VAL A 563 10.61 4.21 29.55
CA VAL A 563 11.59 5.21 30.03
C VAL A 563 12.58 5.51 28.90
N ARG A 564 12.56 6.74 28.39
CA ARG A 564 13.53 7.22 27.38
C ARG A 564 14.78 7.77 28.05
N ASP A 565 14.57 8.64 29.02
CA ASP A 565 15.58 9.16 29.94
C ASP A 565 14.89 9.51 31.29
N GLN A 566 15.64 10.08 32.25
CA GLN A 566 15.10 10.45 33.56
C GLN A 566 14.01 11.54 33.50
N PHE A 567 13.87 12.24 32.37
CA PHE A 567 12.96 13.38 32.21
C PHE A 567 11.96 13.17 31.05
N LEU A 568 12.06 12.05 30.33
CA LEU A 568 11.20 11.77 29.17
C LEU A 568 10.62 10.36 29.25
N TYR A 569 9.29 10.28 29.36
CA TYR A 569 8.53 9.07 29.50
C TYR A 569 7.46 8.98 28.41
N GLU A 570 7.22 7.79 27.90
CA GLU A 570 6.06 7.48 27.04
C GLU A 570 5.14 6.51 27.77
N GLN A 571 3.82 6.72 27.67
CA GLN A 571 2.83 5.85 28.27
C GLN A 571 1.61 5.77 27.36
N GLY A 572 1.05 4.57 27.17
CA GLY A 572 -0.25 4.41 26.49
C GLY A 572 -1.42 4.75 27.40
N ASN A 573 -2.61 4.84 26.79
CA ASN A 573 -3.84 5.27 27.45
C ASN A 573 -4.98 4.26 27.22
N THR A 574 -5.36 3.52 28.27
CA THR A 574 -6.43 2.50 28.20
C THR A 574 -7.82 3.11 28.00
N THR A 575 -7.99 4.43 28.21
CA THR A 575 -9.29 5.10 28.09
C THR A 575 -9.63 5.57 26.69
N LEU A 576 -8.68 5.46 25.72
CA LEU A 576 -8.87 5.88 24.35
C LEU A 576 -10.15 5.34 23.72
N LYS A 577 -10.89 6.23 23.06
CA LYS A 577 -12.07 5.90 22.26
C LYS A 577 -11.67 5.70 20.80
N PRO A 578 -12.41 4.88 20.04
CA PRO A 578 -12.18 4.78 18.61
C PRO A 578 -12.55 6.10 17.91
N GLU A 579 -11.86 6.40 16.83
CA GLU A 579 -12.18 7.51 15.95
C GLU A 579 -13.27 7.08 14.96
N LEU A 580 -14.24 7.92 14.69
CA LEU A 580 -15.24 7.74 13.64
C LEU A 580 -15.02 8.78 12.55
N ILE A 581 -15.02 8.35 11.30
CA ILE A 581 -14.66 9.19 10.18
C ILE A 581 -15.74 9.11 9.11
N ASP A 582 -16.34 10.23 8.78
CA ASP A 582 -17.25 10.39 7.65
C ASP A 582 -16.48 11.03 6.48
N ASN A 583 -16.45 10.36 5.33
CA ASN A 583 -15.79 10.84 4.12
C ASN A 583 -16.81 11.03 3.00
N ILE A 584 -16.73 12.16 2.32
CA ILE A 584 -17.45 12.44 1.07
C ILE A 584 -16.38 12.75 0.01
N GLU A 585 -16.53 12.20 -1.18
CA GLU A 585 -15.64 12.47 -2.30
C GLU A 585 -16.44 12.62 -3.59
N LEU A 586 -16.17 13.67 -4.34
CA LEU A 586 -16.65 13.90 -5.69
C LEU A 586 -15.48 13.74 -6.64
N SER A 587 -15.64 12.92 -7.68
CA SER A 587 -14.57 12.63 -8.64
C SER A 587 -15.07 12.85 -10.06
N TRP A 588 -14.24 13.48 -10.87
CA TRP A 588 -14.38 13.58 -12.31
C TRP A 588 -13.17 12.93 -12.98
N LEU A 589 -13.41 11.88 -13.75
CA LEU A 589 -12.39 11.19 -14.53
C LEU A 589 -12.58 11.51 -16.01
N LEU A 590 -11.55 12.11 -16.61
CA LEU A 590 -11.53 12.52 -18.02
C LEU A 590 -10.55 11.66 -18.81
N ARG A 591 -11.01 11.06 -19.92
CA ARG A 591 -10.22 10.21 -20.84
C ARG A 591 -9.44 9.09 -20.13
N LYS A 592 -9.93 8.61 -18.96
CA LYS A 592 -9.26 7.59 -18.12
C LYS A 592 -7.82 7.97 -17.74
N ARG A 593 -7.44 9.24 -17.90
CA ARG A 593 -6.09 9.78 -17.69
C ARG A 593 -6.07 10.91 -16.67
N TYR A 594 -7.01 11.85 -16.75
CA TYR A 594 -7.06 13.02 -15.86
C TYR A 594 -8.14 12.79 -14.80
N SER A 595 -7.77 12.90 -13.54
CA SER A 595 -8.69 12.77 -12.40
C SER A 595 -8.72 14.06 -11.59
N PHE A 596 -9.91 14.56 -11.32
CA PHE A 596 -10.15 15.71 -10.45
C PHE A 596 -11.04 15.25 -9.31
N ASN A 597 -10.60 15.43 -8.07
CA ASN A 597 -11.33 14.96 -6.91
C ASN A 597 -11.43 16.09 -5.89
N ALA A 598 -12.62 16.31 -5.34
CA ALA A 598 -12.86 17.14 -4.19
C ALA A 598 -13.34 16.25 -3.05
N PHE A 599 -12.81 16.43 -1.84
CA PHE A 599 -13.20 15.62 -0.70
C PHE A 599 -13.40 16.45 0.55
N TYR A 600 -14.29 15.97 1.42
CA TYR A 600 -14.47 16.40 2.79
C TYR A 600 -14.37 15.20 3.73
N SER A 601 -13.71 15.37 4.86
CA SER A 601 -13.56 14.35 5.88
C SER A 601 -13.76 14.95 7.26
N HIS A 602 -14.72 14.43 8.02
CA HIS A 602 -14.96 14.76 9.41
C HIS A 602 -14.54 13.58 10.28
N ARG A 603 -13.63 13.82 11.23
CA ARG A 603 -13.14 12.81 12.17
C ARG A 603 -13.54 13.20 13.59
N LYS A 604 -14.30 12.34 14.25
CA LYS A 604 -14.68 12.46 15.66
C LYS A 604 -13.71 11.68 16.53
N ASN A 605 -13.32 12.26 17.67
CA ASN A 605 -12.37 11.69 18.64
C ASN A 605 -11.01 11.30 18.02
N PRO A 606 -10.33 12.12 17.19
CA PRO A 606 -9.04 11.77 16.65
C PRO A 606 -8.04 11.52 17.77
N VAL A 607 -7.21 10.48 17.63
CA VAL A 607 -6.14 10.16 18.58
C VAL A 607 -4.88 10.88 18.15
N SER A 608 -4.27 11.63 19.06
CA SER A 608 -3.00 12.31 18.84
C SER A 608 -2.12 12.23 20.08
N LEU A 609 -0.80 12.28 19.89
CA LEU A 609 0.13 12.41 20.99
C LEU A 609 -0.05 13.75 21.67
N SER A 610 -0.09 13.73 22.99
CA SER A 610 -0.14 14.88 23.86
C SER A 610 1.10 14.91 24.74
N PHE A 611 1.60 16.09 24.98
CA PHE A 611 2.80 16.35 25.76
C PHE A 611 2.40 17.06 27.05
N ARG A 612 2.73 16.47 28.18
CA ARG A 612 2.40 16.98 29.49
C ARG A 612 3.67 17.07 30.34
N VAL A 613 3.84 18.15 31.05
CA VAL A 613 4.93 18.30 32.03
C VAL A 613 4.39 17.89 33.40
N GLU A 614 5.10 16.97 34.05
CA GLU A 614 4.86 16.52 35.42
C GLU A 614 6.01 16.96 36.31
N ASP A 615 5.72 17.23 37.57
CA ASP A 615 6.74 17.58 38.61
C ASP A 615 7.77 18.63 38.16
N ASN A 616 7.32 19.64 37.39
CA ASN A 616 8.08 20.78 36.87
C ASN A 616 9.27 20.44 35.92
N SER A 617 9.52 19.17 35.60
CA SER A 617 10.64 18.81 34.71
C SER A 617 10.47 17.56 33.89
N ARG A 618 9.54 16.66 34.25
CA ARG A 618 9.31 15.42 33.53
C ARG A 618 8.30 15.62 32.43
N VAL A 619 8.62 15.19 31.22
CA VAL A 619 7.72 15.18 30.07
C VAL A 619 7.11 13.80 29.93
N LEU A 620 5.79 13.71 30.02
CA LEU A 620 5.01 12.54 29.71
C LEU A 620 4.38 12.69 28.33
N ILE A 621 4.72 11.79 27.41
CA ILE A 621 4.10 11.67 26.08
C ILE A 621 3.02 10.60 26.19
N MET A 622 1.77 10.97 25.91
CA MET A 622 0.63 10.06 26.01
C MET A 622 -0.39 10.34 24.90
N PRO A 623 -0.93 9.30 24.23
CA PRO A 623 -2.00 9.48 23.25
C PRO A 623 -3.32 9.87 23.96
N LEU A 624 -3.99 10.88 23.41
CA LEU A 624 -5.30 11.37 23.87
C LEU A 624 -6.27 11.49 22.69
N ASN A 625 -7.57 11.39 22.97
CA ASN A 625 -8.59 11.79 22.01
C ASN A 625 -8.75 13.31 22.01
N LEU A 626 -8.59 13.91 20.84
CA LEU A 626 -8.95 15.29 20.58
C LEU A 626 -10.46 15.40 20.28
N SER A 627 -11.01 16.60 20.16
CA SER A 627 -12.45 16.81 19.94
C SER A 627 -12.86 16.43 18.52
N ALA A 628 -12.21 17.03 17.54
CA ALA A 628 -12.51 16.81 16.13
C ALA A 628 -11.30 17.10 15.24
N ASN A 629 -11.34 16.55 14.02
CA ASN A 629 -10.50 16.95 12.91
C ASN A 629 -11.37 17.08 11.65
N ASN A 630 -11.32 18.25 11.02
CA ASN A 630 -11.95 18.51 9.73
C ASN A 630 -10.88 18.64 8.66
N SER A 631 -11.12 18.03 7.50
CA SER A 631 -10.23 18.13 6.35
C SER A 631 -11.04 18.33 5.09
N PHE A 632 -10.67 19.31 4.30
CA PHE A 632 -11.18 19.58 2.96
C PHE A 632 -10.02 19.61 1.97
N GLY A 633 -10.17 19.02 0.78
CA GLY A 633 -9.09 19.03 -0.19
C GLY A 633 -9.50 18.80 -1.63
N LEU A 634 -8.60 19.24 -2.51
CA LEU A 634 -8.66 19.04 -3.94
C LEU A 634 -7.48 18.16 -4.36
N ARG A 635 -7.71 17.22 -5.28
CA ARG A 635 -6.67 16.36 -5.84
C ARG A 635 -6.77 16.35 -7.36
N ILE A 636 -5.63 16.44 -8.02
CA ILE A 636 -5.49 16.35 -9.47
C ILE A 636 -4.50 15.23 -9.77
N GLY A 637 -4.94 14.27 -10.58
CA GLY A 637 -4.09 13.19 -11.08
C GLY A 637 -4.00 13.23 -12.60
N ILE A 638 -2.79 13.12 -13.12
CA ILE A 638 -2.49 12.95 -14.54
C ILE A 638 -1.69 11.66 -14.67
N ASN A 639 -2.28 10.65 -15.32
CA ASN A 639 -1.68 9.33 -15.39
C ASN A 639 -1.41 8.91 -16.83
N ASN A 640 -0.33 8.17 -17.04
CA ASN A 640 0.07 7.67 -18.36
C ASN A 640 0.16 8.80 -19.43
N LEU A 641 0.61 10.00 -19.03
CA LEU A 641 0.89 11.07 -19.97
C LEU A 641 2.20 10.77 -20.70
N GLN A 642 2.19 10.85 -22.01
CA GLN A 642 3.37 10.66 -22.87
C GLN A 642 3.68 11.97 -23.58
N PRO A 643 4.53 12.85 -22.97
CA PRO A 643 4.91 14.10 -23.60
C PRO A 643 5.69 13.87 -24.90
N PHE A 644 6.56 12.85 -24.92
CA PHE A 644 7.33 12.43 -26.09
C PHE A 644 7.36 10.89 -26.17
N ASN A 645 7.70 10.38 -27.33
CA ASN A 645 7.88 8.95 -27.50
C ASN A 645 9.00 8.42 -26.56
N GLY A 646 8.68 7.38 -25.80
CA GLY A 646 9.61 6.80 -24.82
C GLY A 646 9.63 7.49 -23.45
N TRP A 647 8.85 8.56 -23.22
CA TRP A 647 8.68 9.17 -21.90
C TRP A 647 7.24 9.05 -21.41
N THR A 648 7.04 8.39 -20.28
CA THR A 648 5.74 8.31 -19.60
C THR A 648 5.85 8.99 -18.24
N THR A 649 4.91 9.90 -17.92
CA THR A 649 4.87 10.62 -16.65
C THR A 649 3.53 10.45 -15.96
N HIS A 650 3.59 10.42 -14.62
CA HIS A 650 2.46 10.43 -13.70
C HIS A 650 2.64 11.60 -12.75
N ILE A 651 1.64 12.46 -12.64
CA ILE A 651 1.64 13.63 -11.75
C ILE A 651 0.43 13.51 -10.84
N ASN A 652 0.64 13.55 -9.54
CA ASN A 652 -0.43 13.58 -8.55
C ASN A 652 -0.18 14.77 -7.62
N SER A 653 -1.11 15.69 -7.58
CA SER A 653 -1.06 16.88 -6.74
C SER A 653 -2.30 16.95 -5.86
N SER A 654 -2.14 17.43 -4.65
CA SER A 654 -3.25 17.72 -3.75
C SER A 654 -3.01 19.00 -2.97
N LEU A 655 -4.10 19.69 -2.66
CA LEU A 655 -4.15 20.80 -1.72
C LEU A 655 -5.17 20.45 -0.65
N THR A 656 -4.72 20.33 0.61
CA THR A 656 -5.59 19.91 1.72
C THR A 656 -5.54 20.95 2.83
N TYR A 657 -6.69 21.52 3.15
CA TYR A 657 -6.90 22.23 4.41
C TYR A 657 -7.21 21.21 5.50
N LYS A 658 -6.57 21.32 6.65
CA LYS A 658 -6.78 20.46 7.80
C LYS A 658 -6.85 21.31 9.07
N GLN A 659 -7.79 20.97 9.95
CA GLN A 659 -8.01 21.61 11.24
C GLN A 659 -8.18 20.56 12.33
N PHE A 660 -7.45 20.71 13.42
CA PHE A 660 -7.62 19.94 14.65
C PHE A 660 -8.10 20.85 15.78
N ASP A 661 -9.12 20.39 16.49
CA ASP A 661 -9.63 21.07 17.68
C ASP A 661 -9.46 20.19 18.91
N TRP A 662 -8.92 20.76 20.00
CA TRP A 662 -8.87 20.09 21.30
C TRP A 662 -9.17 21.05 22.45
N MET A 663 -9.62 20.48 23.56
CA MET A 663 -9.97 21.22 24.76
C MET A 663 -9.09 20.76 25.91
N ILE A 664 -8.59 21.72 26.69
CA ILE A 664 -8.11 21.55 28.05
C ILE A 664 -9.05 22.30 28.97
N PRO A 665 -9.10 21.97 30.28
CA PRO A 665 -9.95 22.69 31.21
C PRO A 665 -9.78 24.21 31.09
N GLY A 666 -10.86 24.89 30.69
CA GLY A 666 -10.93 26.33 30.54
C GLY A 666 -10.44 26.95 29.22
N LYS A 667 -9.90 26.15 28.26
CA LYS A 667 -9.41 26.69 26.97
C LYS A 667 -9.60 25.74 25.81
N THR A 668 -10.06 26.26 24.68
CA THR A 668 -10.11 25.53 23.39
C THR A 668 -8.92 25.96 22.54
N PHE A 669 -8.29 25.00 21.87
CA PHE A 669 -7.20 25.19 20.94
C PHE A 669 -7.58 24.71 19.57
N THR A 670 -7.08 25.40 18.57
CA THR A 670 -7.22 25.04 17.14
C THR A 670 -5.85 25.11 16.50
N ASN A 671 -5.49 24.07 15.75
CA ASN A 671 -4.32 24.03 14.88
C ASN A 671 -4.78 23.76 13.47
N GLU A 672 -4.36 24.58 12.52
CA GLU A 672 -4.80 24.49 11.13
C GLU A 672 -3.65 24.70 10.14
N VAL A 673 -3.78 24.11 8.97
CA VAL A 673 -2.79 24.24 7.89
C VAL A 673 -3.39 23.95 6.53
N ILE A 674 -2.85 24.59 5.51
CA ILE A 674 -3.02 24.20 4.11
C ILE A 674 -1.77 23.47 3.66
N THR A 675 -1.92 22.19 3.31
CA THR A 675 -0.83 21.31 2.88
C THR A 675 -0.90 21.10 1.36
N PRO A 676 -0.02 21.70 0.57
CA PRO A 676 0.22 21.27 -0.81
C PRO A 676 1.07 20.01 -0.82
N MET A 677 0.74 19.05 -1.69
CA MET A 677 1.55 17.85 -1.94
C MET A 677 1.64 17.60 -3.43
N ILE A 678 2.82 17.23 -3.91
CA ILE A 678 3.09 16.92 -5.32
C ILE A 678 3.94 15.66 -5.36
N HIS A 679 3.52 14.70 -6.17
CA HIS A 679 4.30 13.52 -6.52
C HIS A 679 4.38 13.41 -8.04
N ILE A 680 5.60 13.31 -8.56
CA ILE A 680 5.89 13.16 -9.99
C ILE A 680 6.71 11.89 -10.17
N SER A 681 6.23 11.00 -11.04
CA SER A 681 6.96 9.79 -11.41
C SER A 681 7.16 9.78 -12.93
N ASN A 682 8.40 9.71 -13.36
CA ASN A 682 8.79 9.67 -14.76
C ASN A 682 9.46 8.34 -15.09
N GLN A 683 9.13 7.80 -16.25
CA GLN A 683 9.72 6.60 -16.81
C GLN A 683 10.20 6.91 -18.23
N PHE A 684 11.42 6.49 -18.53
CA PHE A 684 12.08 6.74 -19.80
C PHE A 684 12.49 5.43 -20.46
N ALA A 685 12.13 5.23 -21.70
CA ALA A 685 12.73 4.22 -22.55
C ALA A 685 14.05 4.77 -23.10
N LEU A 686 15.15 4.18 -22.71
CA LEU A 686 16.50 4.59 -23.09
C LEU A 686 17.06 3.68 -24.21
N PRO A 687 18.06 4.11 -24.96
CA PRO A 687 18.71 3.28 -25.98
C PRO A 687 19.18 1.92 -25.43
N TYR A 688 19.37 0.96 -26.33
CA TYR A 688 19.87 -0.39 -26.03
C TYR A 688 19.05 -1.17 -24.98
N GLY A 689 17.75 -0.89 -24.84
CA GLY A 689 16.85 -1.60 -23.93
C GLY A 689 17.05 -1.25 -22.44
N TRP A 690 17.68 -0.11 -22.14
CA TRP A 690 17.66 0.48 -20.80
C TRP A 690 16.33 1.18 -20.54
N SER A 691 15.93 1.24 -19.29
CA SER A 691 14.81 2.06 -18.81
C SER A 691 15.32 2.95 -17.69
N GLY A 692 14.92 4.23 -17.71
CA GLY A 692 15.23 5.18 -16.65
C GLY A 692 13.99 5.53 -15.84
N GLU A 693 14.18 5.93 -14.59
CA GLU A 693 13.13 6.52 -13.77
C GLU A 693 13.65 7.73 -13.00
N ALA A 694 12.76 8.71 -12.78
CA ALA A 694 12.99 9.85 -11.91
C ALA A 694 11.72 10.15 -11.13
N ASN A 695 11.79 10.02 -9.81
CA ASN A 695 10.65 10.21 -8.91
C ASN A 695 10.92 11.40 -7.99
N GLY A 696 9.97 12.34 -7.95
CA GLY A 696 10.01 13.53 -7.10
C GLY A 696 8.79 13.56 -6.18
N PHE A 697 9.01 13.90 -4.92
CA PHE A 697 7.99 14.12 -3.92
C PHE A 697 8.21 15.43 -3.20
N TYR A 698 7.14 16.18 -2.96
CA TYR A 698 7.11 17.38 -2.14
C TYR A 698 5.85 17.37 -1.28
N SER A 699 5.99 17.72 0.00
CA SER A 699 4.90 18.03 0.91
C SER A 699 5.17 19.36 1.59
N GLY A 700 4.20 20.26 1.60
CA GLY A 700 4.22 21.44 2.46
C GLY A 700 4.03 21.08 3.93
N ASP A 701 3.80 22.09 4.77
CA ASP A 701 3.52 21.90 6.20
C ASP A 701 2.37 20.91 6.41
N MET A 702 2.54 20.03 7.40
CA MET A 702 1.51 19.10 7.86
C MET A 702 1.27 19.26 9.35
N ILE A 703 0.04 18.97 9.80
CA ILE A 703 -0.30 18.92 11.23
C ILE A 703 -0.89 17.57 11.61
N GLU A 704 -0.58 17.17 12.85
CA GLU A 704 -1.20 16.02 13.52
C GLU A 704 -1.41 16.38 15.02
N GLY A 705 -2.62 16.84 15.34
CA GLY A 705 -2.90 17.39 16.68
C GLY A 705 -2.03 18.60 17.01
N GLN A 706 -1.22 18.48 18.06
CA GLN A 706 -0.30 19.53 18.55
C GLN A 706 1.01 19.61 17.76
N THR A 707 1.22 18.67 16.85
CA THR A 707 2.48 18.54 16.11
C THR A 707 2.36 19.18 14.74
N ARG A 708 3.36 19.99 14.35
CA ARG A 708 3.53 20.53 12.99
C ARG A 708 4.82 19.96 12.39
N ILE A 709 4.74 19.50 11.15
CA ILE A 709 5.87 18.97 10.39
C ILE A 709 6.13 19.94 9.25
N GLU A 710 7.36 20.48 9.19
CA GLU A 710 7.78 21.41 8.15
C GLU A 710 7.84 20.76 6.76
N PRO A 711 7.91 21.57 5.67
CA PRO A 711 7.96 21.06 4.31
C PRO A 711 9.11 20.08 4.09
N LEU A 712 8.81 19.03 3.32
CA LEU A 712 9.74 17.95 3.01
C LEU A 712 9.70 17.62 1.52
N TRP A 713 10.85 17.33 0.91
CA TRP A 713 10.93 16.88 -0.46
C TRP A 713 12.03 15.85 -0.67
N THR A 714 11.90 15.04 -1.71
CA THR A 714 12.91 14.05 -2.10
C THR A 714 12.93 13.86 -3.61
N ILE A 715 14.09 13.54 -4.15
CA ILE A 715 14.27 13.10 -5.54
C ILE A 715 15.05 11.81 -5.54
N SER A 716 14.53 10.82 -6.27
CA SER A 716 15.17 9.51 -6.47
C SER A 716 15.29 9.22 -7.96
N LEU A 717 16.39 8.61 -8.35
CA LEU A 717 16.71 8.25 -9.73
C LEU A 717 17.01 6.76 -9.83
N GLY A 718 16.76 6.18 -11.00
CA GLY A 718 17.07 4.79 -11.24
C GLY A 718 17.28 4.46 -12.71
N VAL A 719 18.06 3.46 -12.99
CA VAL A 719 18.24 2.88 -14.33
C VAL A 719 18.15 1.37 -14.25
N ARG A 720 17.45 0.80 -15.20
CA ARG A 720 17.18 -0.63 -15.24
C ARG A 720 17.53 -1.21 -16.60
N LYS A 721 18.02 -2.44 -16.59
CA LYS A 721 18.17 -3.25 -17.80
C LYS A 721 17.68 -4.67 -17.58
N ASN A 722 16.86 -5.15 -18.51
CA ASN A 722 16.52 -6.55 -18.60
C ASN A 722 17.45 -7.24 -19.59
N LEU A 723 17.91 -8.42 -19.21
CA LEU A 723 18.86 -9.25 -19.95
C LEU A 723 18.29 -10.67 -20.11
N LEU A 724 18.89 -11.48 -20.97
CA LEU A 724 18.53 -12.88 -21.16
C LEU A 724 17.01 -13.09 -21.46
N LYS A 725 16.44 -12.30 -22.38
CA LYS A 725 15.02 -12.32 -22.72
C LYS A 725 14.13 -12.13 -21.49
N ASP A 726 14.40 -11.06 -20.73
CA ASP A 726 13.69 -10.65 -19.50
C ASP A 726 13.81 -11.63 -18.31
N LYS A 727 14.71 -12.63 -18.38
CA LYS A 727 14.95 -13.55 -17.26
C LYS A 727 15.83 -12.94 -16.17
N PHE A 728 16.74 -12.05 -16.53
CA PHE A 728 17.63 -11.36 -15.59
C PHE A 728 17.35 -9.85 -15.62
N SER A 729 17.26 -9.23 -14.47
CA SER A 729 17.08 -7.79 -14.31
C SER A 729 18.21 -7.20 -13.46
N LEU A 730 18.78 -6.11 -13.94
CA LEU A 730 19.72 -5.28 -13.21
C LEU A 730 19.06 -3.92 -12.99
N TYR A 731 19.04 -3.45 -11.73
CA TYR A 731 18.54 -2.14 -11.36
C TYR A 731 19.55 -1.42 -10.49
N ILE A 732 19.97 -0.21 -10.90
CA ILE A 732 20.87 0.67 -10.16
C ILE A 732 20.08 1.93 -9.86
N TYR A 733 20.09 2.39 -8.59
CA TYR A 733 19.29 3.50 -8.15
C TYR A 733 19.97 4.35 -7.08
N ALA A 734 19.50 5.58 -6.96
CA ALA A 734 19.88 6.51 -5.92
C ALA A 734 18.61 7.09 -5.26
N HIS A 735 18.47 6.88 -3.96
CA HIS A 735 17.42 7.46 -3.16
C HIS A 735 17.86 8.77 -2.54
N ASP A 736 16.92 9.73 -2.44
CA ASP A 736 17.13 11.05 -1.81
C ASP A 736 18.47 11.68 -2.19
N VAL A 737 18.67 11.84 -3.50
CA VAL A 737 19.95 12.28 -4.11
C VAL A 737 20.49 13.56 -3.45
N PHE A 738 19.61 14.48 -3.07
CA PHE A 738 19.97 15.76 -2.46
C PHE A 738 20.05 15.71 -0.93
N HIS A 739 19.77 14.54 -0.31
CA HIS A 739 19.72 14.38 1.15
C HIS A 739 18.79 15.40 1.81
N SER A 740 17.63 15.57 1.20
CA SER A 740 16.61 16.56 1.61
C SER A 740 15.55 15.98 2.56
N ASN A 741 15.50 14.64 2.73
CA ASN A 741 14.64 13.98 3.71
C ASN A 741 15.18 14.17 5.14
N ARG A 742 14.97 15.38 5.67
CA ARG A 742 15.38 15.80 7.01
C ARG A 742 14.18 16.39 7.74
N PRO A 743 13.32 15.55 8.30
CA PRO A 743 12.12 16.03 8.98
C PRO A 743 12.43 17.04 10.06
N ARG A 744 11.68 18.13 10.07
CA ARG A 744 11.64 19.12 11.13
C ARG A 744 10.25 19.14 11.70
N VAL A 745 10.18 19.06 13.01
CA VAL A 745 8.91 18.96 13.72
C VAL A 745 8.88 20.00 14.82
N SER A 746 7.78 20.73 14.94
CA SER A 746 7.50 21.57 16.09
C SER A 746 6.28 21.05 16.83
N VAL A 747 6.31 21.14 18.13
CA VAL A 747 5.18 20.86 19.01
C VAL A 747 4.90 22.14 19.80
N ASP A 748 3.65 22.54 19.75
CA ASP A 748 3.11 23.63 20.55
C ASP A 748 1.98 23.08 21.42
N SER A 749 2.32 22.83 22.68
CA SER A 749 1.37 22.41 23.72
C SER A 749 1.32 23.48 24.81
N ASN A 750 0.29 23.45 25.69
CA ASN A 750 0.22 24.38 26.81
C ASN A 750 1.36 24.25 27.82
N TYR A 751 2.14 23.17 27.73
CA TYR A 751 3.17 22.85 28.74
C TYR A 751 4.57 22.92 28.18
N LEU A 752 4.67 22.84 26.82
CA LEU A 752 5.95 22.66 26.17
C LEU A 752 5.88 23.18 24.72
N TYR A 753 6.83 24.01 24.37
CA TYR A 753 7.14 24.32 22.97
C TYR A 753 8.50 23.75 22.65
N TYR A 754 8.60 22.89 21.62
CA TYR A 754 9.89 22.41 21.14
C TYR A 754 9.94 22.28 19.63
N THR A 755 11.15 22.33 19.12
CA THR A 755 11.48 22.02 17.74
C THR A 755 12.45 20.85 17.69
N SER A 756 12.24 19.95 16.75
CA SER A 756 13.14 18.83 16.50
C SER A 756 13.60 18.80 15.05
N ARG A 757 14.81 18.36 14.84
CA ARG A 757 15.40 18.08 13.54
C ARG A 757 15.94 16.68 13.52
N GLU A 758 15.54 15.92 12.51
CA GLU A 758 16.01 14.55 12.31
C GLU A 758 16.91 14.48 11.07
N ARG A 759 18.00 13.76 11.20
CA ARG A 759 18.88 13.38 10.10
C ARG A 759 19.05 11.86 10.13
N ASN A 760 18.64 11.20 9.06
CA ASN A 760 18.71 9.76 8.92
C ASN A 760 19.52 9.35 7.69
N ASP A 761 19.73 8.05 7.50
CA ASP A 761 20.48 7.48 6.38
C ASP A 761 19.56 7.34 5.15
N SER A 762 19.01 8.47 4.65
CA SER A 762 18.06 8.51 3.53
C SER A 762 18.73 8.55 2.16
N ARG A 763 19.93 9.18 2.06
CA ARG A 763 20.67 9.25 0.80
C ARG A 763 21.48 8.00 0.58
N MET A 764 21.03 7.17 -0.37
CA MET A 764 21.62 5.85 -0.64
C MET A 764 21.77 5.60 -2.12
N ILE A 765 22.80 4.85 -2.48
CA ILE A 765 22.96 4.25 -3.80
C ILE A 765 22.80 2.75 -3.62
N GLY A 766 22.05 2.12 -4.51
CA GLY A 766 21.75 0.70 -4.45
C GLY A 766 21.88 0.02 -5.81
N ILE A 767 22.09 -1.30 -5.74
CA ILE A 767 22.04 -2.21 -6.85
C ILE A 767 21.11 -3.37 -6.48
N SER A 768 20.21 -3.73 -7.38
CA SER A 768 19.33 -4.88 -7.23
C SER A 768 19.43 -5.79 -8.45
N LEU A 769 19.56 -7.08 -8.22
CA LEU A 769 19.63 -8.14 -9.20
C LEU A 769 18.42 -9.04 -9.04
N GLY A 770 17.76 -9.37 -10.14
CA GLY A 770 16.65 -10.31 -10.17
C GLY A 770 16.85 -11.37 -11.24
N TYR A 771 16.56 -12.62 -10.92
CA TYR A 771 16.53 -13.72 -11.87
C TYR A 771 15.20 -14.45 -11.81
N ARG A 772 14.61 -14.70 -12.98
CA ARG A 772 13.33 -15.41 -13.12
C ARG A 772 13.49 -16.60 -14.04
N PHE A 773 13.13 -17.75 -13.54
CA PHE A 773 13.02 -18.97 -14.31
C PHE A 773 11.56 -19.39 -14.36
N ASN A 774 11.03 -19.56 -15.57
CA ASN A 774 9.68 -20.06 -15.80
C ASN A 774 9.76 -21.22 -16.81
N ARG A 775 9.24 -22.38 -16.42
CA ARG A 775 9.10 -23.56 -17.27
C ARG A 775 7.69 -24.12 -17.10
N GLY A 776 6.80 -23.76 -18.04
CA GLY A 776 5.43 -24.21 -18.02
C GLY A 776 4.76 -24.04 -19.37
N LYS A 777 3.65 -24.75 -19.59
CA LYS A 777 2.75 -24.53 -20.72
C LYS A 777 1.62 -23.64 -20.27
N GLU A 778 1.32 -22.59 -21.04
CA GLU A 778 0.06 -21.85 -20.87
C GLU A 778 -1.12 -22.82 -20.90
N ILE A 779 -1.96 -22.74 -19.88
CA ILE A 779 -3.25 -23.43 -19.93
C ILE A 779 -4.07 -22.67 -20.97
N LYS A 780 -4.45 -23.33 -22.08
CA LYS A 780 -5.47 -22.78 -22.99
C LYS A 780 -6.63 -22.34 -22.12
N LYS A 781 -6.93 -21.04 -22.11
CA LYS A 781 -8.07 -20.49 -21.40
C LYS A 781 -9.31 -21.28 -21.84
N SER A 782 -9.97 -21.97 -20.91
CA SER A 782 -11.34 -22.38 -21.12
C SER A 782 -12.15 -21.10 -21.43
N GLN A 783 -13.04 -21.13 -22.40
CA GLN A 783 -13.89 -19.97 -22.74
C GLN A 783 -14.64 -19.39 -21.53
N ASN A 784 -14.77 -20.12 -20.43
CA ASN A 784 -15.37 -19.69 -19.18
C ASN A 784 -14.50 -18.70 -18.37
N ASP A 785 -13.19 -18.63 -18.57
CA ASP A 785 -12.32 -17.67 -17.86
C ASP A 785 -12.47 -16.21 -18.37
N ASN A 786 -12.98 -16.01 -19.58
CA ASN A 786 -13.21 -14.66 -20.13
C ASN A 786 -14.38 -13.94 -19.42
N ARG A 787 -15.36 -14.66 -18.88
CA ARG A 787 -16.49 -14.08 -18.12
C ARG A 787 -16.06 -13.58 -16.72
N ILE A 788 -15.02 -14.17 -16.13
CA ILE A 788 -14.47 -13.69 -14.84
C ILE A 788 -13.69 -12.36 -15.02
N GLU A 789 -13.09 -12.11 -16.18
CA GLU A 789 -12.49 -10.81 -16.50
C GLU A 789 -13.53 -9.72 -16.75
N GLU A 790 -14.69 -10.07 -17.28
CA GLU A 790 -15.80 -9.12 -17.43
C GLU A 790 -16.49 -8.80 -16.11
N SER A 791 -16.57 -9.72 -15.14
CA SER A 791 -17.02 -9.40 -13.78
C SER A 791 -16.02 -8.52 -13.02
N LYS A 792 -14.72 -8.55 -13.36
CA LYS A 792 -13.73 -7.57 -12.91
C LYS A 792 -13.91 -6.19 -13.55
N ARG A 793 -14.60 -6.10 -14.69
CA ARG A 793 -14.99 -4.83 -15.31
C ARG A 793 -16.19 -4.15 -14.63
N ILE A 794 -16.86 -4.83 -13.71
CA ILE A 794 -18.01 -4.32 -12.95
C ILE A 794 -17.52 -3.56 -11.68
N GLY A 795 -16.23 -3.26 -11.53
CA GLY A 795 -15.76 -2.42 -10.40
C GLY A 795 -15.83 -3.15 -9.03
N LEU A 796 -15.54 -4.45 -9.01
CA LEU A 796 -15.36 -5.23 -7.75
C LEU A 796 -13.88 -5.39 -7.44
#